data_e23c9c947216170da9af09a5a85037c0
#
_entry.id   e23c9c947216170da9af09a5a85037c0
#
_cell.length_a   1.000
_cell.length_b   1.000
_cell.length_c   1.000
_cell.angle_alpha   90.00
_cell.angle_beta   90.00
_cell.angle_gamma   90.00
#
_symmetry.space_group_name_H-M   'P 1'
#
loop_
_entity.id
_entity.type
_entity.pdbx_description
1 polymer ?
#
loop_
_entity_poly.entity_id
_entity_poly.type
_entity_poly.pdbx_seq_one_letter_code
_entity_poly.pdbx_strand_id
1 'polypeptide(L)'
;MNKDENDKVEQPALDQLQRLGWDYVHGKQLSPEESDERSYYSDVVLIKRLETSIQRLNPWINDENLRKVVRLISKPQVGSLIETNQAIWLSLTQYVSVEQDLGKGRRGQTVKVIDFDNPEANEYLCTNQFKVSGVNQNIIPDIILFVNGLPLAVIECKSPFITNPMEAGIDQLLRYANRRTPHDDEGAEKLFHYNQMMVSTHRDKARVGTISSRMEHFLEWKDPYPFTPEQVFADNQADAANDDYDAVVVGLAAEDTPAYHTAQDLMPNSQQVLIAGLFSKANFLDMVQNFTVFEPTDGRVVKKIARYQQFRAVHKTMARIKSGKTRKERGGVIWHTQGSGKSLTMVFLTVKMRRDAELSQYKLVFITDRTQLDDQITATFARTQQETIHQAKSVSHLKELLAKDSSDVITAMVQKFQDSADDFNFPLLNDSHKILVLADEAHRTQHGTLAMAINAALPNAPKIAFTGTPLIKSMKTNNEFGSYIDTYTIEQAVQDGATIQILYEGREAHVGVTGDSLDSLFDEYFGDRTDEEQAAIRKKFGNKAAVLSAPQRIRRVCIDILKHYREHIQPNGFKAMIVTASRHAAVLYKEMMDELEAPESAVIISGDHNDEKRFWEYTDGQKHKQQIEAFKKPLGHGESQSGLSFLIVKDMLLTGFDAPIAQVMYLDKKLQDHNLLQTIARVNRTSKNKFKGYIVDYYGLSDYLTEA
;
A
#
# COMPACT_ATOMS: atom_id res chain seq x y z
N MET A 1 8.89 8.14 35.05
CA MET A 1 9.10 8.72 33.71
C MET A 1 10.58 9.01 33.55
N ASN A 2 11.17 8.62 32.43
CA ASN A 2 12.55 8.95 32.13
C ASN A 2 12.62 10.43 31.75
N LYS A 3 13.44 11.24 32.43
CA LYS A 3 13.53 12.68 32.17
C LYS A 3 13.86 12.99 30.70
N ASP A 4 14.73 12.22 30.07
CA ASP A 4 15.07 12.40 28.66
C ASP A 4 13.88 12.08 27.70
N GLU A 5 13.01 11.16 28.07
CA GLU A 5 11.80 10.84 27.31
C GLU A 5 10.82 11.99 27.35
N ASN A 6 10.56 12.53 28.55
CA ASN A 6 9.68 13.67 28.72
C ASN A 6 10.23 14.92 28.01
N ASP A 7 11.45 15.33 28.31
CA ASP A 7 11.97 16.64 27.88
C ASP A 7 12.32 16.66 26.36
N LYS A 8 12.67 15.50 25.77
CA LYS A 8 13.16 15.44 24.40
C LYS A 8 12.17 14.87 23.39
N VAL A 9 11.11 14.20 23.85
CA VAL A 9 10.16 13.50 22.96
C VAL A 9 8.72 13.86 23.29
N GLU A 10 8.25 13.65 24.53
CA GLU A 10 6.84 13.83 24.92
C GLU A 10 6.45 15.32 24.91
N GLN A 11 7.18 16.17 25.65
CA GLN A 11 6.86 17.59 25.72
C GLN A 11 6.94 18.30 24.36
N PRO A 12 7.99 18.11 23.52
CA PRO A 12 8.01 18.67 22.18
C PRO A 12 6.85 18.21 21.28
N ALA A 13 6.33 16.97 21.49
CA ALA A 13 5.16 16.50 20.78
C ALA A 13 3.89 17.23 21.23
N LEU A 14 3.70 17.42 22.54
CA LEU A 14 2.58 18.18 23.09
C LEU A 14 2.59 19.65 22.65
N ASP A 15 3.77 20.28 22.66
CA ASP A 15 3.92 21.68 22.23
C ASP A 15 3.55 21.85 20.75
N GLN A 16 3.97 20.90 19.90
CA GLN A 16 3.60 20.92 18.49
C GLN A 16 2.10 20.65 18.26
N LEU A 17 1.48 19.75 19.01
CA LEU A 17 0.04 19.50 18.94
C LEU A 17 -0.75 20.76 19.35
N GLN A 18 -0.31 21.47 20.39
CA GLN A 18 -0.95 22.73 20.81
C GLN A 18 -0.85 23.79 19.71
N ARG A 19 0.29 23.94 19.04
CA ARG A 19 0.43 24.83 17.86
C ARG A 19 -0.51 24.46 16.71
N LEU A 20 -0.79 23.18 16.54
CA LEU A 20 -1.78 22.69 15.56
C LEU A 20 -3.23 22.89 16.04
N GLY A 21 -3.45 23.50 17.20
CA GLY A 21 -4.75 23.86 17.73
C GLY A 21 -5.43 22.77 18.57
N TRP A 22 -4.66 21.83 19.13
CA TRP A 22 -5.14 20.89 20.13
C TRP A 22 -5.08 21.54 21.51
N ASP A 23 -6.17 21.50 22.27
CA ASP A 23 -6.15 21.89 23.66
C ASP A 23 -5.38 20.85 24.48
N TYR A 24 -4.69 21.28 25.54
CA TYR A 24 -3.95 20.38 26.41
C TYR A 24 -4.52 20.35 27.81
N VAL A 25 -4.72 19.16 28.34
CA VAL A 25 -5.08 18.91 29.75
C VAL A 25 -4.30 17.69 30.25
N HIS A 26 -3.58 17.80 31.34
CA HIS A 26 -2.86 16.69 31.93
C HIS A 26 -3.83 15.61 32.43
N GLY A 27 -3.53 14.32 32.16
CA GLY A 27 -4.44 13.20 32.43
C GLY A 27 -4.85 13.01 33.89
N LYS A 28 -4.05 13.52 34.83
CA LYS A 28 -4.44 13.59 36.26
C LYS A 28 -5.66 14.49 36.51
N GLN A 29 -5.75 15.63 35.80
CA GLN A 29 -6.89 16.54 35.89
C GLN A 29 -8.17 15.92 35.27
N LEU A 30 -8.03 14.87 34.47
CA LEU A 30 -9.15 14.09 33.93
C LEU A 30 -9.44 12.82 34.74
N SER A 31 -8.82 12.66 35.91
CA SER A 31 -9.05 11.49 36.77
C SER A 31 -10.41 11.55 37.47
N PRO A 32 -10.98 10.41 37.86
CA PRO A 32 -12.24 10.38 38.62
C PRO A 32 -12.18 11.13 39.95
N GLU A 33 -10.98 11.33 40.51
CA GLU A 33 -10.81 12.07 41.78
C GLU A 33 -10.78 13.58 41.61
N GLU A 34 -10.30 14.08 40.44
CA GLU A 34 -10.10 15.51 40.21
C GLU A 34 -11.15 16.13 39.28
N SER A 35 -11.88 15.31 38.53
CA SER A 35 -12.92 15.80 37.60
C SER A 35 -14.09 14.85 37.50
N ASP A 36 -15.18 15.36 36.95
CA ASP A 36 -16.37 14.59 36.60
C ASP A 36 -16.46 14.21 35.10
N GLU A 37 -15.34 14.29 34.40
CA GLU A 37 -15.23 13.91 32.99
C GLU A 37 -15.42 12.38 32.80
N ARG A 38 -15.05 11.59 33.81
CA ARG A 38 -15.25 10.14 33.86
C ARG A 38 -15.46 9.65 35.28
N SER A 39 -16.30 8.60 35.45
CA SER A 39 -16.63 8.08 36.76
C SER A 39 -15.61 7.05 37.27
N TYR A 40 -14.96 6.32 36.37
CA TYR A 40 -14.01 5.27 36.69
C TYR A 40 -12.78 5.37 35.77
N TYR A 41 -11.65 4.85 36.26
CA TYR A 41 -10.45 4.72 35.40
C TYR A 41 -10.63 3.80 34.19
N SER A 42 -11.66 2.94 34.20
CA SER A 42 -12.05 2.13 33.04
C SER A 42 -12.87 2.88 31.99
N ASP A 43 -13.29 4.12 32.28
CA ASP A 43 -13.99 4.95 31.31
C ASP A 43 -12.97 5.66 30.41
N VAL A 44 -13.06 5.40 29.13
CA VAL A 44 -12.12 5.90 28.13
C VAL A 44 -12.70 7.04 27.28
N VAL A 45 -14.04 7.21 27.31
CA VAL A 45 -14.75 8.29 26.63
C VAL A 45 -15.03 9.39 27.65
N LEU A 46 -14.75 10.64 27.30
CA LEU A 46 -15.06 11.82 28.07
C LEU A 46 -16.52 12.22 27.78
N ILE A 47 -17.43 11.67 28.56
CA ILE A 47 -18.89 11.67 28.27
C ILE A 47 -19.46 13.09 28.15
N LYS A 48 -19.07 14.00 29.03
CA LYS A 48 -19.57 15.39 28.99
C LYS A 48 -19.14 16.13 27.74
N ARG A 49 -17.90 15.93 27.31
CA ARG A 49 -17.38 16.50 26.07
C ARG A 49 -18.10 15.91 24.87
N LEU A 50 -18.36 14.58 24.86
CA LEU A 50 -19.14 13.94 23.80
C LEU A 50 -20.56 14.50 23.73
N GLU A 51 -21.27 14.61 24.85
CA GLU A 51 -22.63 15.18 24.92
C GLU A 51 -22.64 16.61 24.38
N THR A 52 -21.77 17.49 24.93
CA THR A 52 -21.66 18.89 24.51
C THR A 52 -21.35 19.00 23.00
N SER A 53 -20.46 18.19 22.50
CA SER A 53 -20.08 18.21 21.08
C SER A 53 -21.22 17.76 20.19
N ILE A 54 -21.90 16.63 20.53
CA ILE A 54 -23.07 16.17 19.76
C ILE A 54 -24.18 17.23 19.77
N GLN A 55 -24.46 17.84 20.90
CA GLN A 55 -25.50 18.90 21.00
C GLN A 55 -25.12 20.12 20.15
N ARG A 56 -23.85 20.56 20.21
CA ARG A 56 -23.34 21.68 19.41
C ARG A 56 -23.43 21.41 17.91
N LEU A 57 -23.02 20.21 17.49
CA LEU A 57 -23.05 19.81 16.07
C LEU A 57 -24.47 19.53 15.54
N ASN A 58 -25.44 19.26 16.45
CA ASN A 58 -26.81 18.93 16.10
C ASN A 58 -27.79 19.74 17.00
N PRO A 59 -27.92 21.07 16.81
CA PRO A 59 -28.73 21.91 17.67
C PRO A 59 -30.23 21.52 17.73
N TRP A 60 -30.68 20.71 16.79
CA TRP A 60 -32.04 20.22 16.65
C TRP A 60 -32.32 18.98 17.55
N ILE A 61 -31.29 18.31 18.08
CA ILE A 61 -31.43 17.05 18.82
C ILE A 61 -32.09 17.29 20.18
N ASN A 62 -33.08 16.48 20.54
CA ASN A 62 -33.67 16.52 21.86
C ASN A 62 -32.88 15.66 22.87
N ASP A 63 -33.09 15.86 24.16
CA ASP A 63 -32.37 15.18 25.24
C ASP A 63 -32.50 13.66 25.22
N GLU A 64 -33.65 13.13 24.79
CA GLU A 64 -33.86 11.67 24.69
C GLU A 64 -32.96 11.08 23.62
N ASN A 65 -32.95 11.65 22.42
CA ASN A 65 -32.13 11.23 21.32
C ASN A 65 -30.63 11.47 21.58
N LEU A 66 -30.27 12.59 22.22
CA LEU A 66 -28.90 12.86 22.66
C LEU A 66 -28.40 11.75 23.57
N ARG A 67 -29.14 11.41 24.64
CA ARG A 67 -28.77 10.30 25.54
C ARG A 67 -28.68 8.93 24.81
N LYS A 68 -29.57 8.70 23.87
CA LYS A 68 -29.56 7.47 23.05
C LYS A 68 -28.27 7.38 22.20
N VAL A 69 -27.88 8.46 21.53
CA VAL A 69 -26.67 8.50 20.70
C VAL A 69 -25.41 8.37 21.56
N VAL A 70 -25.32 9.15 22.64
CA VAL A 70 -24.19 9.08 23.59
C VAL A 70 -24.02 7.66 24.12
N ARG A 71 -25.13 6.99 24.51
CA ARG A 71 -25.09 5.61 24.97
C ARG A 71 -24.61 4.64 23.86
N LEU A 72 -25.11 4.82 22.65
CA LEU A 72 -24.72 3.97 21.51
C LEU A 72 -23.21 4.07 21.23
N ILE A 73 -22.66 5.28 21.26
CA ILE A 73 -21.24 5.52 20.98
C ILE A 73 -20.37 5.11 22.17
N SER A 74 -20.73 5.47 23.42
CA SER A 74 -19.91 5.22 24.60
C SER A 74 -19.96 3.77 25.12
N LYS A 75 -21.02 3.04 24.77
CA LYS A 75 -21.24 1.64 25.18
C LYS A 75 -21.55 0.77 23.96
N PRO A 76 -20.58 0.58 23.05
CA PRO A 76 -20.79 -0.25 21.86
C PRO A 76 -21.07 -1.71 22.25
N GLN A 77 -21.73 -2.43 21.34
CA GLN A 77 -21.79 -3.88 21.45
C GLN A 77 -20.38 -4.44 21.26
N VAL A 78 -19.89 -5.21 22.23
CA VAL A 78 -18.55 -5.75 22.24
C VAL A 78 -18.52 -7.07 21.48
N GLY A 79 -17.71 -7.10 20.41
CA GLY A 79 -17.25 -8.31 19.74
C GLY A 79 -15.75 -8.48 19.95
N SER A 80 -15.04 -8.98 18.96
CA SER A 80 -13.57 -8.89 18.94
C SER A 80 -13.15 -7.42 18.83
N LEU A 81 -11.92 -7.10 19.22
CA LEU A 81 -11.37 -5.73 19.12
C LEU A 81 -11.59 -5.12 17.73
N ILE A 82 -11.31 -5.87 16.67
CA ILE A 82 -11.44 -5.37 15.30
C ILE A 82 -12.90 -5.13 14.89
N GLU A 83 -13.82 -6.00 15.29
CA GLU A 83 -15.25 -5.84 14.98
C GLU A 83 -15.84 -4.64 15.71
N THR A 84 -15.51 -4.47 17.01
CA THR A 84 -15.94 -3.34 17.80
C THR A 84 -15.38 -2.02 17.24
N ASN A 85 -14.08 -1.99 16.90
CA ASN A 85 -13.46 -0.82 16.30
C ASN A 85 -14.06 -0.46 14.93
N GLN A 86 -14.36 -1.45 14.10
CA GLN A 86 -15.03 -1.23 12.81
C GLN A 86 -16.44 -0.68 13.00
N ALA A 87 -17.22 -1.21 13.95
CA ALA A 87 -18.56 -0.74 14.23
C ALA A 87 -18.56 0.74 14.71
N ILE A 88 -17.62 1.09 15.57
CA ILE A 88 -17.42 2.49 16.00
C ILE A 88 -17.04 3.37 14.82
N TRP A 89 -16.02 2.96 14.02
CA TRP A 89 -15.60 3.72 12.84
C TRP A 89 -16.76 3.97 11.86
N LEU A 90 -17.61 2.96 11.62
CA LEU A 90 -18.82 3.11 10.81
C LEU A 90 -19.78 4.12 11.40
N SER A 91 -20.02 4.07 12.72
CA SER A 91 -20.89 5.03 13.42
C SER A 91 -20.38 6.47 13.34
N LEU A 92 -19.06 6.67 13.33
CA LEU A 92 -18.45 7.99 13.19
C LEU A 92 -18.54 8.51 11.74
N THR A 93 -18.27 7.66 10.76
CA THR A 93 -18.07 8.05 9.34
C THR A 93 -19.34 7.96 8.48
N GLN A 94 -20.30 7.13 8.86
CA GLN A 94 -21.60 6.96 8.18
C GLN A 94 -22.76 7.58 8.97
N TYR A 95 -22.47 8.13 10.14
CA TYR A 95 -23.38 8.78 11.06
C TYR A 95 -24.43 7.85 11.71
N VAL A 96 -24.93 8.27 12.84
CA VAL A 96 -26.04 7.63 13.56
C VAL A 96 -27.35 8.27 13.14
N SER A 97 -28.42 7.48 12.93
CA SER A 97 -29.74 8.00 12.65
C SER A 97 -30.66 7.86 13.87
N VAL A 98 -31.43 8.90 14.14
CA VAL A 98 -32.49 8.92 15.18
C VAL A 98 -33.78 9.42 14.57
N GLU A 99 -34.92 8.92 15.07
CA GLU A 99 -36.23 9.43 14.66
C GLU A 99 -36.60 10.66 15.51
N GLN A 100 -36.84 11.79 14.86
CA GLN A 100 -37.30 13.01 15.51
C GLN A 100 -38.24 13.82 14.61
N ASP A 101 -39.24 14.44 15.19
CA ASP A 101 -40.13 15.40 14.51
C ASP A 101 -39.52 16.79 14.64
N LEU A 102 -39.17 17.39 13.48
CA LEU A 102 -38.69 18.77 13.37
C LEU A 102 -39.77 19.68 12.73
N GLY A 103 -41.05 19.40 12.95
CA GLY A 103 -42.18 20.16 12.41
C GLY A 103 -42.69 19.66 11.06
N LYS A 104 -42.18 18.53 10.55
CA LYS A 104 -42.60 17.91 9.29
C LYS A 104 -42.98 16.43 9.46
N GLY A 105 -43.37 16.04 10.67
CA GLY A 105 -43.65 14.65 11.06
C GLY A 105 -42.36 13.90 11.44
N ARG A 106 -42.54 12.74 12.08
CA ARG A 106 -41.45 11.90 12.59
C ARG A 106 -40.66 11.28 11.42
N ARG A 107 -39.37 11.61 11.33
CA ARG A 107 -38.43 11.14 10.28
C ARG A 107 -37.09 10.79 10.87
N GLY A 108 -36.34 9.92 10.16
CA GLY A 108 -34.94 9.66 10.45
C GLY A 108 -34.10 10.93 10.24
N GLN A 109 -33.39 11.34 11.27
CA GLN A 109 -32.46 12.46 11.27
C GLN A 109 -31.06 11.95 11.48
N THR A 110 -30.10 12.41 10.69
CA THR A 110 -28.69 12.04 10.80
C THR A 110 -28.01 12.87 11.88
N VAL A 111 -27.36 12.20 12.83
CA VAL A 111 -26.61 12.84 13.93
C VAL A 111 -25.12 12.83 13.62
N LYS A 112 -24.53 14.01 13.55
CA LYS A 112 -23.08 14.16 13.45
C LYS A 112 -22.44 13.97 14.82
N VAL A 113 -21.57 12.97 14.97
CA VAL A 113 -20.73 12.76 16.16
C VAL A 113 -19.40 13.50 15.97
N ILE A 114 -18.90 13.53 14.74
CA ILE A 114 -17.75 14.31 14.27
C ILE A 114 -18.20 15.05 13.02
N ASP A 115 -17.84 16.32 12.88
CA ASP A 115 -18.03 17.07 11.63
C ASP A 115 -16.77 16.98 10.77
N PHE A 116 -16.80 16.13 9.77
CA PHE A 116 -15.70 15.93 8.84
C PHE A 116 -15.63 17.02 7.76
N ASP A 117 -16.75 17.68 7.48
CA ASP A 117 -16.84 18.74 6.46
C ASP A 117 -16.26 20.06 6.98
N ASN A 118 -16.42 20.29 8.30
CA ASN A 118 -15.87 21.46 8.98
C ASN A 118 -15.01 21.01 10.18
N PRO A 119 -13.72 20.72 9.98
CA PRO A 119 -12.83 20.28 11.05
C PRO A 119 -12.82 21.19 12.27
N GLU A 120 -12.88 22.50 12.10
CA GLU A 120 -12.84 23.46 13.19
C GLU A 120 -14.12 23.47 14.07
N ALA A 121 -15.20 22.83 13.63
CA ALA A 121 -16.40 22.68 14.43
C ALA A 121 -16.26 21.61 15.53
N ASN A 122 -15.21 20.82 15.52
CA ASN A 122 -14.96 19.79 16.54
C ASN A 122 -14.10 20.31 17.67
N GLU A 123 -14.16 19.63 18.81
CA GLU A 123 -13.27 19.82 19.94
C GLU A 123 -12.06 18.87 19.81
N TYR A 124 -10.85 19.39 19.98
CA TYR A 124 -9.61 18.63 19.94
C TYR A 124 -8.86 18.76 21.25
N LEU A 125 -8.57 17.63 21.89
CA LEU A 125 -7.86 17.58 23.14
C LEU A 125 -6.70 16.59 23.07
N CYS A 126 -5.49 17.02 23.40
CA CYS A 126 -4.37 16.13 23.68
C CYS A 126 -4.17 16.04 25.22
N THR A 127 -3.89 14.85 25.69
CA THR A 127 -3.62 14.61 27.11
C THR A 127 -2.46 13.65 27.25
N ASN A 128 -1.62 13.88 28.25
CA ASN A 128 -0.56 12.94 28.60
C ASN A 128 -0.88 12.25 29.93
N GLN A 129 -0.22 11.12 30.19
CA GLN A 129 -0.33 10.38 31.44
C GLN A 129 -1.77 10.03 31.84
N PHE A 130 -2.62 9.74 30.86
CA PHE A 130 -4.00 9.36 31.06
C PHE A 130 -4.09 7.89 31.51
N LYS A 131 -4.30 7.67 32.79
CA LYS A 131 -4.40 6.32 33.38
C LYS A 131 -5.71 5.65 32.99
N VAL A 132 -5.63 4.42 32.47
CA VAL A 132 -6.77 3.56 32.15
C VAL A 132 -6.64 2.21 32.86
N SER A 133 -7.69 1.77 33.55
CA SER A 133 -7.75 0.45 34.18
C SER A 133 -8.12 -0.62 33.14
N GLY A 134 -7.24 -1.59 32.96
CA GLY A 134 -7.52 -2.83 32.26
C GLY A 134 -8.05 -3.92 33.18
N VAL A 135 -8.13 -5.14 32.67
CA VAL A 135 -8.62 -6.31 33.44
C VAL A 135 -7.63 -6.67 34.55
N ASN A 136 -6.36 -6.84 34.23
CA ASN A 136 -5.33 -7.27 35.16
C ASN A 136 -4.38 -6.15 35.56
N GLN A 137 -4.17 -5.16 34.70
CA GLN A 137 -3.20 -4.08 34.91
C GLN A 137 -3.77 -2.76 34.44
N ASN A 138 -3.21 -1.66 34.96
CA ASN A 138 -3.46 -0.33 34.45
C ASN A 138 -2.47 -0.02 33.32
N ILE A 139 -2.89 0.76 32.35
CA ILE A 139 -2.03 1.37 31.35
C ILE A 139 -2.00 2.88 31.54
N ILE A 140 -0.89 3.49 31.14
CA ILE A 140 -0.70 4.93 31.16
C ILE A 140 0.02 5.28 29.85
N PRO A 141 -0.72 5.48 28.74
CA PRO A 141 -0.12 5.95 27.49
C PRO A 141 0.49 7.35 27.66
N ASP A 142 1.58 7.61 26.94
CA ASP A 142 2.26 8.90 27.03
C ASP A 142 1.36 10.02 26.53
N ILE A 143 0.76 9.88 25.32
CA ILE A 143 -0.19 10.88 24.79
C ILE A 143 -1.42 10.19 24.19
N ILE A 144 -2.60 10.73 24.48
CA ILE A 144 -3.86 10.35 23.82
C ILE A 144 -4.47 11.58 23.18
N LEU A 145 -4.98 11.40 21.94
CA LEU A 145 -5.68 12.44 21.20
C LEU A 145 -7.17 12.15 21.17
N PHE A 146 -7.95 13.11 21.69
CA PHE A 146 -9.40 13.03 21.72
C PHE A 146 -10.02 14.00 20.70
N VAL A 147 -11.05 13.54 20.00
CA VAL A 147 -11.93 14.40 19.22
C VAL A 147 -13.35 14.26 19.77
N ASN A 148 -13.97 15.37 20.15
CA ASN A 148 -15.31 15.39 20.75
C ASN A 148 -15.45 14.40 21.93
N GLY A 149 -14.40 14.27 22.74
CA GLY A 149 -14.36 13.35 23.88
C GLY A 149 -14.08 11.87 23.55
N LEU A 150 -13.80 11.52 22.28
CA LEU A 150 -13.48 10.16 21.84
C LEU A 150 -11.97 9.98 21.66
N PRO A 151 -11.33 8.95 22.25
CA PRO A 151 -9.88 8.72 22.18
C PRO A 151 -9.49 8.08 20.84
N LEU A 152 -9.19 8.89 19.84
CA LEU A 152 -8.99 8.41 18.47
C LEU A 152 -7.55 8.03 18.12
N ALA A 153 -6.54 8.56 18.84
CA ALA A 153 -5.15 8.17 18.62
C ALA A 153 -4.38 8.03 19.93
N VAL A 154 -3.38 7.14 19.91
CA VAL A 154 -2.44 6.92 21.02
C VAL A 154 -1.04 7.07 20.47
N ILE A 155 -0.22 7.88 21.14
CA ILE A 155 1.19 8.10 20.83
C ILE A 155 2.02 7.61 22.02
N GLU A 156 2.97 6.75 21.76
CA GLU A 156 3.95 6.25 22.71
C GLU A 156 5.31 6.84 22.40
N CYS A 157 5.88 7.50 23.38
CA CYS A 157 7.18 8.17 23.32
C CYS A 157 8.25 7.28 23.95
N LYS A 158 9.45 7.29 23.39
CA LYS A 158 10.59 6.59 23.98
C LYS A 158 11.83 7.46 23.94
N SER A 159 12.65 7.37 24.98
CA SER A 159 13.93 8.04 25.00
C SER A 159 14.80 7.55 23.83
N PRO A 160 15.42 8.47 23.05
CA PRO A 160 16.31 8.08 21.95
C PRO A 160 17.58 7.36 22.42
N PHE A 161 17.86 7.33 23.70
CA PHE A 161 19.07 6.75 24.30
C PHE A 161 18.90 5.32 24.79
N ILE A 162 17.70 4.75 24.74
CA ILE A 162 17.50 3.33 25.07
C ILE A 162 17.80 2.44 23.87
N THR A 163 18.06 1.17 24.12
CA THR A 163 18.27 0.18 23.05
C THR A 163 16.94 -0.09 22.34
N ASN A 164 16.93 0.01 21.00
CA ASN A 164 15.76 -0.23 20.16
C ASN A 164 14.48 0.53 20.58
N PRO A 165 14.53 1.86 20.66
CA PRO A 165 13.42 2.66 21.19
C PRO A 165 12.13 2.49 20.37
N MET A 166 12.22 2.34 19.05
CA MET A 166 11.07 2.16 18.18
C MET A 166 10.34 0.84 18.47
N GLU A 167 11.09 -0.24 18.54
CA GLU A 167 10.54 -1.57 18.83
C GLU A 167 9.94 -1.63 20.22
N ALA A 168 10.58 -1.01 21.21
CA ALA A 168 10.07 -0.92 22.58
C ALA A 168 8.72 -0.16 22.65
N GLY A 169 8.60 0.97 21.94
CA GLY A 169 7.34 1.73 21.89
C GLY A 169 6.24 0.99 21.19
N ILE A 170 6.53 0.33 20.06
CA ILE A 170 5.53 -0.48 19.34
C ILE A 170 5.10 -1.69 20.20
N ASP A 171 6.02 -2.40 20.84
CA ASP A 171 5.69 -3.52 21.74
C ASP A 171 4.77 -3.08 22.87
N GLN A 172 5.01 -1.88 23.43
CA GLN A 172 4.17 -1.30 24.48
C GLN A 172 2.77 -0.95 23.98
N LEU A 173 2.62 -0.40 22.76
CA LEU A 173 1.32 -0.17 22.13
C LEU A 173 0.56 -1.49 21.89
N LEU A 174 1.25 -2.53 21.43
CA LEU A 174 0.65 -3.85 21.23
C LEU A 174 0.22 -4.47 22.56
N ARG A 175 0.99 -4.29 23.64
CA ARG A 175 0.65 -4.69 25.00
C ARG A 175 -0.61 -3.96 25.48
N TYR A 176 -0.68 -2.65 25.32
CA TYR A 176 -1.84 -1.85 25.71
C TYR A 176 -3.13 -2.29 25.01
N ALA A 177 -3.04 -2.73 23.77
CA ALA A 177 -4.17 -3.21 22.98
C ALA A 177 -4.45 -4.74 23.13
N ASN A 178 -3.80 -5.45 24.04
CA ASN A 178 -3.86 -6.92 24.18
C ASN A 178 -3.50 -7.67 22.88
N ARG A 179 -2.51 -7.14 22.13
CA ARG A 179 -2.11 -7.67 20.82
C ARG A 179 -0.70 -8.28 20.81
N ARG A 180 -0.02 -8.23 21.95
CA ARG A 180 1.29 -8.86 22.13
C ARG A 180 1.14 -10.39 22.25
N THR A 181 2.16 -11.13 21.82
CA THR A 181 2.22 -12.59 21.93
C THR A 181 3.36 -12.96 22.92
N PRO A 182 3.13 -13.80 23.96
CA PRO A 182 1.87 -14.46 24.29
C PRO A 182 0.76 -13.49 24.74
N HIS A 183 -0.50 -13.89 24.52
CA HIS A 183 -1.64 -13.07 24.91
C HIS A 183 -1.89 -13.19 26.42
N ASP A 184 -1.45 -12.18 27.13
CA ASP A 184 -1.85 -11.96 28.52
C ASP A 184 -2.71 -10.69 28.53
N ASP A 185 -3.82 -10.66 29.29
CA ASP A 185 -4.70 -9.50 29.41
C ASP A 185 -4.02 -8.37 30.22
N GLU A 186 -2.89 -7.89 29.70
CA GLU A 186 -2.04 -6.86 30.32
C GLU A 186 -2.47 -5.43 29.97
N GLY A 187 -3.34 -5.27 28.99
CA GLY A 187 -3.73 -3.99 28.42
C GLY A 187 -5.11 -3.51 28.89
N ALA A 188 -5.58 -2.46 28.25
CA ALA A 188 -6.92 -1.91 28.39
C ALA A 188 -7.57 -1.80 27.00
N GLU A 189 -8.02 -2.93 26.46
CA GLU A 189 -8.56 -3.07 25.09
C GLU A 189 -9.67 -2.07 24.80
N LYS A 190 -10.45 -1.68 25.81
CA LYS A 190 -11.55 -0.71 25.69
C LYS A 190 -11.10 0.64 25.11
N LEU A 191 -9.87 1.10 25.40
CA LEU A 191 -9.30 2.31 24.79
C LEU A 191 -9.16 2.14 23.27
N PHE A 192 -8.80 0.95 22.84
CA PHE A 192 -8.52 0.63 21.43
C PHE A 192 -9.77 0.29 20.62
N HIS A 193 -10.95 0.15 21.24
CA HIS A 193 -12.22 0.13 20.53
C HIS A 193 -12.44 1.41 19.70
N TYR A 194 -11.96 2.56 20.17
CA TYR A 194 -12.11 3.86 19.52
C TYR A 194 -10.89 4.24 18.67
N ASN A 195 -9.75 3.65 18.96
CA ASN A 195 -8.48 4.04 18.37
C ASN A 195 -8.46 3.90 16.85
N GLN A 196 -8.05 4.96 16.17
CA GLN A 196 -7.90 4.97 14.72
C GLN A 196 -6.44 4.82 14.29
N MET A 197 -5.51 5.31 15.09
CA MET A 197 -4.07 5.28 14.82
C MET A 197 -3.27 5.08 16.10
N MET A 198 -2.20 4.30 16.01
CA MET A 198 -1.19 4.10 17.05
C MET A 198 0.13 4.61 16.53
N VAL A 199 0.81 5.46 17.28
CA VAL A 199 2.10 6.04 16.91
C VAL A 199 3.16 5.68 17.94
N SER A 200 4.33 5.26 17.49
CA SER A 200 5.54 5.18 18.31
C SER A 200 6.58 6.15 17.79
N THR A 201 7.19 6.92 18.69
CA THR A 201 8.21 7.92 18.35
C THR A 201 9.34 7.99 19.38
N HIS A 202 10.52 8.35 18.90
CA HIS A 202 11.69 8.69 19.74
C HIS A 202 12.42 9.93 19.21
N ARG A 203 11.67 10.90 18.64
CA ARG A 203 12.14 12.11 17.97
C ARG A 203 12.65 11.87 16.54
N ASP A 204 13.77 11.14 16.37
CA ASP A 204 14.47 10.98 15.08
C ASP A 204 13.78 9.97 14.15
N LYS A 205 12.93 9.12 14.73
CA LYS A 205 12.01 8.25 13.98
C LYS A 205 10.63 8.27 14.59
N ALA A 206 9.63 8.22 13.73
CA ALA A 206 8.23 8.13 14.11
C ALA A 206 7.50 7.21 13.16
N ARG A 207 6.73 6.25 13.71
CA ARG A 207 6.00 5.24 12.94
C ARG A 207 4.56 5.19 13.36
N VAL A 208 3.68 4.99 12.39
CA VAL A 208 2.24 4.85 12.60
C VAL A 208 1.75 3.48 12.17
N GLY A 209 0.83 2.93 12.94
CA GLY A 209 0.13 1.69 12.67
C GLY A 209 -1.33 1.74 13.15
N THR A 210 -2.01 0.60 13.09
CA THR A 210 -3.39 0.41 13.55
C THR A 210 -3.47 -0.74 14.55
N ILE A 211 -4.64 -0.93 15.14
CA ILE A 211 -4.93 -2.07 16.03
C ILE A 211 -4.71 -3.44 15.35
N SER A 212 -4.65 -3.49 14.02
CA SER A 212 -4.36 -4.72 13.25
C SER A 212 -2.89 -4.89 12.90
N SER A 213 -2.06 -3.86 13.13
CA SER A 213 -0.64 -3.87 12.77
C SER A 213 0.15 -4.82 13.66
N ARG A 214 1.13 -5.50 13.07
CA ARG A 214 2.24 -6.13 13.76
C ARG A 214 3.42 -5.17 13.72
N MET A 215 4.53 -5.51 14.37
CA MET A 215 5.76 -4.70 14.42
C MET A 215 6.20 -4.21 13.03
N GLU A 216 6.22 -5.11 12.06
CA GLU A 216 6.64 -4.86 10.67
C GLU A 216 5.66 -3.99 9.86
N HIS A 217 4.46 -3.75 10.38
CA HIS A 217 3.42 -2.96 9.71
C HIS A 217 3.34 -1.52 10.22
N PHE A 218 4.14 -1.15 11.21
CA PHE A 218 4.31 0.25 11.60
C PHE A 218 5.28 0.92 10.65
N LEU A 219 4.82 1.94 9.93
CA LEU A 219 5.55 2.59 8.86
C LEU A 219 5.85 4.05 9.19
N GLU A 220 6.98 4.54 8.72
CA GLU A 220 7.35 5.94 8.85
C GLU A 220 6.43 6.84 8.03
N TRP A 221 6.12 8.02 8.57
CA TRP A 221 5.42 9.09 7.87
C TRP A 221 6.41 10.20 7.54
N LYS A 222 6.85 10.27 6.28
CA LYS A 222 8.00 11.09 5.86
C LYS A 222 7.63 12.37 5.11
N ASP A 223 6.34 12.67 4.96
CA ASP A 223 5.88 13.82 4.20
C ASP A 223 4.80 14.56 5.00
N PRO A 224 5.03 15.82 5.37
CA PRO A 224 4.07 16.60 6.16
C PRO A 224 2.93 17.19 5.31
N TYR A 225 2.73 16.76 4.07
CA TYR A 225 1.72 17.31 3.15
C TYR A 225 0.38 17.63 3.85
N PRO A 226 -0.24 18.82 3.66
CA PRO A 226 0.07 19.83 2.64
C PRO A 226 1.20 20.81 2.99
N PHE A 227 1.76 20.72 4.19
CA PHE A 227 2.87 21.57 4.60
C PHE A 227 4.17 21.17 3.89
N THR A 228 5.12 22.11 3.80
CA THR A 228 6.48 21.78 3.41
C THR A 228 7.35 21.50 4.65
N PRO A 229 8.45 20.76 4.52
CA PRO A 229 9.39 20.56 5.63
C PRO A 229 9.88 21.88 6.24
N GLU A 230 10.12 22.90 5.42
CA GLU A 230 10.57 24.24 5.85
C GLU A 230 9.51 24.94 6.69
N GLN A 231 8.23 24.85 6.32
CA GLN A 231 7.11 25.36 7.10
C GLN A 231 7.04 24.69 8.47
N VAL A 232 7.11 23.33 8.48
CA VAL A 232 7.08 22.58 9.74
C VAL A 232 8.26 22.95 10.63
N PHE A 233 9.45 23.14 10.07
CA PHE A 233 10.60 23.58 10.83
C PHE A 233 10.41 24.98 11.42
N ALA A 234 9.98 25.95 10.61
CA ALA A 234 9.76 27.32 11.05
C ALA A 234 8.69 27.41 12.17
N ASP A 235 7.58 26.69 12.01
CA ASP A 235 6.50 26.68 13.02
C ASP A 235 6.98 26.09 14.36
N ASN A 236 7.94 25.17 14.36
CA ASN A 236 8.52 24.60 15.58
C ASN A 236 9.65 25.43 16.20
N GLN A 237 10.18 26.43 15.48
CA GLN A 237 11.20 27.35 15.97
C GLN A 237 10.60 28.66 16.53
N ALA A 238 9.37 29.00 16.17
CA ALA A 238 8.74 30.28 16.51
C ALA A 238 8.65 30.53 18.04
N ASP A 239 8.59 29.49 18.87
CA ASP A 239 8.53 29.63 20.32
C ASP A 239 9.92 29.59 21.00
N ALA A 240 10.93 29.05 20.31
CA ALA A 240 12.31 29.10 20.83
C ALA A 240 12.88 30.54 20.88
N ALA A 241 12.26 31.45 20.11
CA ALA A 241 12.63 32.86 20.09
C ALA A 241 12.07 33.67 21.28
N ASN A 242 11.08 33.13 22.03
CA ASN A 242 10.49 33.81 23.18
C ASN A 242 11.15 33.45 24.54
N ASP A 243 11.93 32.39 24.62
CA ASP A 243 12.70 32.00 25.80
C ASP A 243 14.19 32.08 25.53
N ASP A 244 14.85 33.21 25.88
CA ASP A 244 16.32 33.44 25.92
C ASP A 244 17.19 33.08 24.68
N TYR A 245 16.59 32.66 23.56
CA TYR A 245 17.33 32.34 22.33
C TYR A 245 17.69 33.58 21.49
N ASP A 246 17.06 34.73 21.74
CA ASP A 246 17.41 36.01 21.09
C ASP A 246 18.85 36.46 21.42
N ALA A 247 19.43 35.97 22.51
CA ALA A 247 20.81 36.26 22.88
C ALA A 247 21.84 35.47 22.05
N VAL A 248 21.48 34.30 21.50
CA VAL A 248 22.41 33.43 20.78
C VAL A 248 22.42 33.72 19.28
N VAL A 249 21.26 34.05 18.68
CA VAL A 249 21.18 34.35 17.23
C VAL A 249 21.64 35.76 16.90
N VAL A 250 21.43 36.74 17.80
CA VAL A 250 21.92 38.12 17.63
C VAL A 250 23.39 38.28 18.07
N GLY A 251 23.88 37.40 18.96
CA GLY A 251 25.31 37.36 19.39
C GLY A 251 26.26 36.71 18.39
N LEU A 252 25.79 35.98 17.40
CA LEU A 252 26.62 35.31 16.37
C LEU A 252 27.07 36.23 15.22
N ALA A 253 26.78 37.54 15.31
CA ALA A 253 27.35 38.54 14.39
C ALA A 253 28.74 39.05 14.88
N ALA A 254 29.35 38.47 15.93
CA ALA A 254 30.70 38.78 16.39
C ALA A 254 31.61 37.57 16.12
N GLU A 255 32.57 37.85 15.29
CA GLU A 255 33.73 37.12 14.84
C GLU A 255 34.21 35.96 15.79
N ASP A 256 34.53 34.81 15.16
CA ASP A 256 35.32 33.68 15.68
C ASP A 256 34.65 32.49 16.36
N THR A 257 33.57 31.92 15.78
CA THR A 257 33.32 30.47 15.81
C THR A 257 32.55 30.00 14.59
N PRO A 258 33.03 29.02 13.80
CA PRO A 258 32.24 28.45 12.72
C PRO A 258 31.21 27.49 13.30
N ALA A 259 30.05 27.96 13.63
CA ALA A 259 28.89 27.09 13.80
C ALA A 259 28.49 26.60 12.39
N TYR A 260 29.04 25.46 11.98
CA TYR A 260 28.55 24.72 10.83
C TYR A 260 27.18 24.12 11.19
N HIS A 261 26.12 24.92 11.12
CA HIS A 261 24.78 24.36 10.96
C HIS A 261 24.74 23.72 9.57
N THR A 262 24.73 22.40 9.52
CA THR A 262 24.53 21.67 8.29
C THR A 262 23.09 21.93 7.82
N ALA A 263 22.83 21.85 6.51
CA ALA A 263 21.46 21.95 5.98
C ALA A 263 20.50 20.93 6.65
N GLN A 264 21.03 19.89 7.29
CA GLN A 264 20.29 18.92 8.09
C GLN A 264 19.79 19.48 9.43
N ASP A 265 20.49 20.43 10.02
CA ASP A 265 20.08 21.06 11.29
C ASP A 265 18.90 22.02 11.13
N LEU A 266 18.57 22.38 9.88
CA LEU A 266 17.44 23.24 9.49
C LEU A 266 16.22 22.45 8.99
N MET A 267 16.16 21.15 9.20
CA MET A 267 15.05 20.29 8.77
C MET A 267 14.27 19.73 9.97
N PRO A 268 12.96 19.56 9.85
CA PRO A 268 12.17 18.95 10.91
C PRO A 268 12.57 17.49 11.11
N ASN A 269 12.59 17.03 12.36
CA ASN A 269 12.79 15.62 12.67
C ASN A 269 11.55 14.77 12.29
N SER A 270 11.69 13.44 12.31
CA SER A 270 10.62 12.53 11.89
C SER A 270 9.35 12.65 12.73
N GLN A 271 9.45 12.94 14.04
CA GLN A 271 8.30 13.19 14.91
C GLN A 271 7.54 14.44 14.46
N GLN A 272 8.24 15.53 14.19
CA GLN A 272 7.64 16.78 13.73
C GLN A 272 6.93 16.62 12.40
N VAL A 273 7.56 15.90 11.45
CA VAL A 273 6.96 15.59 10.15
C VAL A 273 5.68 14.77 10.31
N LEU A 274 5.73 13.71 11.14
CA LEU A 274 4.56 12.85 11.37
C LEU A 274 3.42 13.63 12.05
N ILE A 275 3.70 14.41 13.09
CA ILE A 275 2.67 15.16 13.82
C ILE A 275 2.02 16.19 12.88
N ALA A 276 2.79 16.96 12.13
CA ALA A 276 2.23 17.93 11.17
C ALA A 276 1.39 17.25 10.08
N GLY A 277 1.92 16.17 9.49
CA GLY A 277 1.28 15.47 8.37
C GLY A 277 0.03 14.68 8.76
N LEU A 278 -0.03 14.13 9.99
CA LEU A 278 -1.15 13.29 10.42
C LEU A 278 -2.12 13.97 11.37
N PHE A 279 -1.64 14.84 12.26
CA PHE A 279 -2.42 15.37 13.38
C PHE A 279 -2.78 16.85 13.25
N SER A 280 -2.50 17.51 12.10
CA SER A 280 -3.26 18.71 11.76
C SER A 280 -4.73 18.32 11.63
N LYS A 281 -5.64 19.15 12.17
CA LYS A 281 -7.07 18.83 12.33
C LYS A 281 -7.71 18.27 11.06
N ALA A 282 -7.48 18.94 9.93
CA ALA A 282 -8.04 18.53 8.65
C ALA A 282 -7.49 17.17 8.16
N ASN A 283 -6.17 16.96 8.25
CA ASN A 283 -5.56 15.71 7.83
C ASN A 283 -5.97 14.54 8.73
N PHE A 284 -6.05 14.78 10.05
CA PHE A 284 -6.44 13.73 10.99
C PHE A 284 -7.87 13.23 10.73
N LEU A 285 -8.81 14.14 10.56
CA LEU A 285 -10.19 13.75 10.24
C LEU A 285 -10.28 13.10 8.86
N ASP A 286 -9.57 13.62 7.89
CA ASP A 286 -9.53 13.04 6.54
C ASP A 286 -8.96 11.61 6.54
N MET A 287 -7.89 11.37 7.31
CA MET A 287 -7.33 10.02 7.50
C MET A 287 -8.36 9.06 8.09
N VAL A 288 -9.10 9.50 9.11
CA VAL A 288 -10.16 8.69 9.73
C VAL A 288 -11.29 8.40 8.76
N GLN A 289 -11.75 9.40 8.00
CA GLN A 289 -12.92 9.29 7.14
C GLN A 289 -12.63 8.62 5.80
N ASN A 290 -11.57 9.06 5.09
CA ASN A 290 -11.35 8.74 3.68
C ASN A 290 -10.16 7.79 3.43
N PHE A 291 -9.25 7.69 4.39
CA PHE A 291 -8.00 6.95 4.23
C PHE A 291 -7.84 5.77 5.20
N THR A 292 -8.97 5.29 5.73
CA THR A 292 -9.07 4.08 6.55
C THR A 292 -9.97 3.07 5.86
N VAL A 293 -9.53 1.81 5.80
CA VAL A 293 -10.32 0.69 5.24
C VAL A 293 -10.19 -0.55 6.11
N PHE A 294 -11.21 -1.41 6.06
CA PHE A 294 -11.24 -2.72 6.70
C PHE A 294 -11.35 -3.79 5.61
N GLU A 295 -10.27 -4.52 5.39
CA GLU A 295 -10.18 -5.54 4.33
C GLU A 295 -10.11 -6.95 4.89
N PRO A 296 -10.81 -7.94 4.28
CA PRO A 296 -10.56 -9.34 4.57
C PRO A 296 -9.19 -9.73 4.01
N THR A 297 -8.34 -10.25 4.88
CA THR A 297 -7.01 -10.74 4.52
C THR A 297 -6.81 -12.08 5.24
N ASP A 298 -6.58 -13.16 4.51
CA ASP A 298 -6.37 -14.52 5.05
C ASP A 298 -7.44 -14.94 6.08
N GLY A 299 -8.71 -14.69 5.75
CA GLY A 299 -9.86 -15.04 6.60
C GLY A 299 -10.08 -14.16 7.83
N ARG A 300 -9.32 -13.07 7.98
CA ARG A 300 -9.43 -12.08 9.06
C ARG A 300 -9.70 -10.69 8.51
N VAL A 301 -10.40 -9.87 9.27
CA VAL A 301 -10.53 -8.44 8.95
C VAL A 301 -9.29 -7.70 9.43
N VAL A 302 -8.68 -6.90 8.56
CA VAL A 302 -7.50 -6.09 8.85
C VAL A 302 -7.83 -4.62 8.61
N LYS A 303 -7.59 -3.79 9.61
CA LYS A 303 -7.68 -2.33 9.48
C LYS A 303 -6.40 -1.79 8.87
N LYS A 304 -6.53 -1.06 7.77
CA LYS A 304 -5.42 -0.40 7.07
C LYS A 304 -5.68 1.09 6.97
N ILE A 305 -4.62 1.87 7.09
CA ILE A 305 -4.62 3.32 6.82
C ILE A 305 -3.71 3.62 5.64
N ALA A 306 -3.93 4.75 4.97
CA ALA A 306 -3.05 5.18 3.89
C ALA A 306 -1.63 5.45 4.39
N ARG A 307 -0.66 5.23 3.53
CA ARG A 307 0.71 5.72 3.68
C ARG A 307 0.80 7.17 3.19
N TYR A 308 1.82 7.90 3.61
CA TYR A 308 1.98 9.32 3.25
C TYR A 308 1.96 9.57 1.73
N GLN A 309 2.62 8.72 0.93
CA GLN A 309 2.62 8.86 -0.53
C GLN A 309 1.24 8.59 -1.15
N GLN A 310 0.43 7.70 -0.57
CA GLN A 310 -0.94 7.47 -1.02
C GLN A 310 -1.84 8.66 -0.69
N PHE A 311 -1.74 9.17 0.53
CA PHE A 311 -2.45 10.38 0.98
C PHE A 311 -2.13 11.56 0.07
N ARG A 312 -0.84 11.86 -0.13
CA ARG A 312 -0.36 12.94 -1.00
C ARG A 312 -0.85 12.77 -2.45
N ALA A 313 -0.72 11.57 -3.02
CA ALA A 313 -1.13 11.29 -4.40
C ALA A 313 -2.63 11.51 -4.61
N VAL A 314 -3.48 11.06 -3.68
CA VAL A 314 -4.93 11.28 -3.75
C VAL A 314 -5.26 12.76 -3.70
N HIS A 315 -4.69 13.51 -2.76
CA HIS A 315 -4.92 14.95 -2.64
C HIS A 315 -4.48 15.72 -3.89
N LYS A 316 -3.28 15.45 -4.41
CA LYS A 316 -2.79 16.06 -5.65
C LYS A 316 -3.68 15.72 -6.85
N THR A 317 -4.20 14.48 -6.90
CA THR A 317 -5.13 14.05 -7.95
C THR A 317 -6.45 14.81 -7.86
N MET A 318 -7.05 14.90 -6.68
CA MET A 318 -8.27 15.66 -6.44
C MET A 318 -8.12 17.15 -6.84
N ALA A 319 -7.03 17.77 -6.38
CA ALA A 319 -6.73 19.16 -6.71
C ALA A 319 -6.59 19.36 -8.23
N ARG A 320 -5.91 18.44 -8.92
CA ARG A 320 -5.73 18.48 -10.37
C ARG A 320 -7.03 18.34 -11.14
N ILE A 321 -7.90 17.41 -10.74
CA ILE A 321 -9.22 17.22 -11.37
C ILE A 321 -10.06 18.49 -11.23
N LYS A 322 -10.03 19.16 -10.07
CA LYS A 322 -10.79 20.39 -9.81
C LYS A 322 -10.23 21.61 -10.52
N SER A 323 -8.92 21.79 -10.54
CA SER A 323 -8.28 23.01 -11.10
C SER A 323 -8.08 22.99 -12.60
N GLY A 324 -7.95 21.81 -13.23
CA GLY A 324 -7.69 21.67 -14.65
C GLY A 324 -8.86 22.10 -15.52
N LYS A 325 -8.58 22.82 -16.63
CA LYS A 325 -9.60 23.33 -17.56
C LYS A 325 -9.87 22.36 -18.71
N THR A 326 -8.84 21.64 -19.14
CA THR A 326 -8.93 20.68 -20.24
C THR A 326 -8.88 19.25 -19.72
N ARG A 327 -9.34 18.28 -20.53
CA ARG A 327 -9.20 16.85 -20.24
C ARG A 327 -7.76 16.49 -19.84
N LYS A 328 -6.78 17.00 -20.57
CA LYS A 328 -5.36 16.71 -20.35
C LYS A 328 -4.81 17.34 -19.07
N GLU A 329 -5.23 18.55 -18.73
CA GLU A 329 -4.84 19.22 -17.48
C GLU A 329 -5.45 18.53 -16.25
N ARG A 330 -6.65 17.95 -16.37
CA ARG A 330 -7.30 17.17 -15.31
C ARG A 330 -6.80 15.73 -15.21
N GLY A 331 -6.08 15.25 -16.24
CA GLY A 331 -5.45 13.93 -16.28
C GLY A 331 -4.02 13.94 -15.74
N GLY A 332 -3.39 12.77 -15.68
CA GLY A 332 -1.99 12.64 -15.31
C GLY A 332 -1.55 11.22 -14.97
N VAL A 333 -0.31 11.13 -14.49
CA VAL A 333 0.33 9.87 -14.15
C VAL A 333 0.74 9.87 -12.67
N ILE A 334 0.35 8.82 -11.95
CA ILE A 334 0.85 8.47 -10.63
C ILE A 334 1.87 7.35 -10.83
N TRP A 335 3.15 7.71 -10.71
CA TRP A 335 4.22 6.74 -10.75
C TRP A 335 4.63 6.36 -9.34
N HIS A 336 4.09 5.26 -8.86
CA HIS A 336 4.47 4.65 -7.60
C HIS A 336 5.04 3.27 -7.86
N THR A 337 6.23 3.00 -7.36
CA THR A 337 6.92 1.73 -7.56
C THR A 337 6.05 0.53 -7.21
N GLN A 338 6.39 -0.62 -7.75
CA GLN A 338 5.63 -1.83 -7.48
C GLN A 338 5.74 -2.22 -6.00
N GLY A 339 4.61 -2.60 -5.38
CA GLY A 339 4.56 -2.88 -3.94
C GLY A 339 4.21 -1.68 -3.07
N SER A 340 4.11 -0.48 -3.62
CA SER A 340 3.74 0.75 -2.90
C SER A 340 2.26 0.85 -2.49
N GLY A 341 1.40 -0.07 -2.96
CA GLY A 341 -0.03 -0.06 -2.65
C GLY A 341 -0.90 0.75 -3.62
N LYS A 342 -0.56 0.80 -4.92
CA LYS A 342 -1.33 1.53 -5.95
C LYS A 342 -2.82 1.19 -5.98
N SER A 343 -3.17 -0.09 -5.84
CA SER A 343 -4.58 -0.53 -5.80
C SER A 343 -5.34 0.14 -4.66
N LEU A 344 -4.72 0.22 -3.49
CA LEU A 344 -5.32 0.87 -2.32
C LEU A 344 -5.40 2.39 -2.51
N THR A 345 -4.43 3.01 -3.22
CA THR A 345 -4.50 4.43 -3.59
C THR A 345 -5.73 4.72 -4.47
N MET A 346 -6.04 3.84 -5.42
CA MET A 346 -7.25 3.95 -6.25
C MET A 346 -8.53 3.85 -5.40
N VAL A 347 -8.55 2.94 -4.42
CA VAL A 347 -9.68 2.81 -3.48
C VAL A 347 -9.86 4.10 -2.68
N PHE A 348 -8.79 4.63 -2.07
CA PHE A 348 -8.85 5.89 -1.31
C PHE A 348 -9.31 7.07 -2.18
N LEU A 349 -8.79 7.18 -3.41
CA LEU A 349 -9.23 8.21 -4.34
C LEU A 349 -10.74 8.12 -4.59
N THR A 350 -11.24 6.92 -4.82
CA THR A 350 -12.67 6.71 -5.09
C THR A 350 -13.53 7.04 -3.87
N VAL A 351 -13.15 6.56 -2.68
CA VAL A 351 -13.85 6.87 -1.42
C VAL A 351 -13.93 8.38 -1.22
N LYS A 352 -12.80 9.08 -1.39
CA LYS A 352 -12.73 10.53 -1.20
C LYS A 352 -13.52 11.29 -2.26
N MET A 353 -13.47 10.88 -3.53
CA MET A 353 -14.28 11.48 -4.60
C MET A 353 -15.78 11.35 -4.34
N ARG A 354 -16.25 10.21 -3.82
CA ARG A 354 -17.67 9.98 -3.51
C ARG A 354 -18.19 10.88 -2.39
N ARG A 355 -17.34 11.32 -1.50
CA ARG A 355 -17.69 12.23 -0.41
C ARG A 355 -17.47 13.71 -0.74
N ASP A 356 -16.79 13.99 -1.84
CA ASP A 356 -16.52 15.36 -2.27
C ASP A 356 -17.75 15.97 -2.98
N ALA A 357 -18.14 17.18 -2.59
CA ALA A 357 -19.35 17.85 -3.10
C ALA A 357 -19.31 18.07 -4.62
N GLU A 358 -18.13 18.30 -5.20
CA GLU A 358 -17.99 18.56 -6.65
C GLU A 358 -17.80 17.28 -7.46
N LEU A 359 -17.10 16.28 -6.88
CA LEU A 359 -16.67 15.07 -7.61
C LEU A 359 -17.55 13.84 -7.34
N SER A 360 -18.46 13.89 -6.37
CA SER A 360 -19.33 12.75 -6.02
C SER A 360 -20.16 12.22 -7.19
N GLN A 361 -20.53 13.09 -8.14
CA GLN A 361 -21.32 12.73 -9.31
C GLN A 361 -20.51 12.17 -10.49
N TYR A 362 -19.18 12.04 -10.35
CA TYR A 362 -18.37 11.50 -11.44
C TYR A 362 -18.64 10.01 -11.65
N LYS A 363 -18.80 9.61 -12.92
CA LYS A 363 -18.68 8.21 -13.32
C LYS A 363 -17.21 7.80 -13.25
N LEU A 364 -16.89 6.70 -12.56
CA LEU A 364 -15.54 6.19 -12.44
C LEU A 364 -15.38 4.92 -13.25
N VAL A 365 -14.43 4.90 -14.18
CA VAL A 365 -14.17 3.76 -15.07
C VAL A 365 -12.78 3.22 -14.77
N PHE A 366 -12.69 2.04 -14.16
CA PHE A 366 -11.46 1.33 -13.90
C PHE A 366 -11.10 0.40 -15.03
N ILE A 367 -9.91 0.59 -15.60
CA ILE A 367 -9.32 -0.31 -16.58
C ILE A 367 -8.20 -1.07 -15.88
N THR A 368 -8.38 -2.36 -15.70
CA THR A 368 -7.40 -3.21 -14.97
C THR A 368 -7.13 -4.50 -15.74
N ASP A 369 -5.94 -5.05 -15.53
CA ASP A 369 -5.58 -6.40 -15.97
C ASP A 369 -5.66 -7.44 -14.83
N ARG A 370 -6.10 -7.03 -13.62
CA ARG A 370 -6.08 -7.85 -12.42
C ARG A 370 -7.48 -8.06 -11.85
N THR A 371 -7.85 -9.33 -11.66
CA THR A 371 -9.07 -9.71 -10.91
C THR A 371 -9.03 -9.24 -9.46
N GLN A 372 -7.86 -9.28 -8.82
CA GLN A 372 -7.70 -8.89 -7.42
C GLN A 372 -8.04 -7.42 -7.14
N LEU A 373 -7.75 -6.51 -8.05
CA LEU A 373 -8.10 -5.10 -7.89
C LEU A 373 -9.63 -4.90 -7.96
N ASP A 374 -10.28 -5.62 -8.86
CA ASP A 374 -11.73 -5.65 -9.02
C ASP A 374 -12.41 -6.15 -7.74
N ASP A 375 -11.89 -7.24 -7.17
CA ASP A 375 -12.37 -7.80 -5.91
C ASP A 375 -12.15 -6.85 -4.72
N GLN A 376 -11.00 -6.17 -4.64
CA GLN A 376 -10.70 -5.19 -3.59
C GLN A 376 -11.63 -3.98 -3.66
N ILE A 377 -11.81 -3.40 -4.84
CA ILE A 377 -12.71 -2.27 -5.05
C ILE A 377 -14.12 -2.69 -4.64
N THR A 378 -14.61 -3.82 -5.15
CA THR A 378 -15.94 -4.35 -4.85
C THR A 378 -16.14 -4.60 -3.36
N ALA A 379 -15.20 -5.27 -2.70
CA ALA A 379 -15.30 -5.58 -1.27
C ALA A 379 -15.28 -4.33 -0.38
N THR A 380 -14.48 -3.32 -0.75
CA THR A 380 -14.38 -2.08 0.00
C THR A 380 -15.66 -1.26 -0.12
N PHE A 381 -16.20 -1.11 -1.33
CA PHE A 381 -17.41 -0.32 -1.56
C PHE A 381 -18.70 -0.98 -1.07
N ALA A 382 -18.84 -2.29 -1.22
CA ALA A 382 -19.98 -3.03 -0.68
C ALA A 382 -20.14 -2.85 0.84
N ARG A 383 -19.04 -2.58 1.55
CA ARG A 383 -19.03 -2.41 3.01
C ARG A 383 -19.07 -0.97 3.49
N THR A 384 -18.60 -0.01 2.67
CA THR A 384 -18.41 1.36 3.13
C THR A 384 -19.47 2.33 2.62
N GLN A 385 -20.08 2.13 1.48
CA GLN A 385 -20.91 3.17 0.86
C GLN A 385 -22.19 2.68 0.17
N GLN A 386 -22.53 1.40 0.18
CA GLN A 386 -23.69 0.84 -0.55
C GLN A 386 -23.71 1.16 -2.05
N GLU A 387 -22.55 1.51 -2.64
CA GLU A 387 -22.45 1.79 -4.06
C GLU A 387 -22.49 0.52 -4.91
N THR A 388 -23.22 0.58 -6.02
CA THR A 388 -23.26 -0.50 -7.00
C THR A 388 -22.05 -0.40 -7.91
N ILE A 389 -21.18 -1.44 -7.86
CA ILE A 389 -20.07 -1.59 -8.80
C ILE A 389 -20.55 -2.46 -9.96
N HIS A 390 -20.39 -1.94 -11.16
CA HIS A 390 -20.74 -2.65 -12.38
C HIS A 390 -19.49 -3.27 -13.02
N GLN A 391 -19.34 -4.57 -12.90
CA GLN A 391 -18.30 -5.30 -13.61
C GLN A 391 -18.73 -5.53 -15.08
N ALA A 392 -17.99 -4.97 -16.03
CA ALA A 392 -18.25 -5.19 -17.45
C ALA A 392 -17.96 -6.64 -17.84
N LYS A 393 -18.98 -7.35 -18.33
CA LYS A 393 -18.91 -8.78 -18.66
C LYS A 393 -18.49 -9.04 -20.12
N SER A 394 -18.75 -8.08 -21.01
CA SER A 394 -18.45 -8.12 -22.44
C SER A 394 -18.25 -6.70 -22.99
N VAL A 395 -17.74 -6.59 -24.23
CA VAL A 395 -17.59 -5.31 -24.92
C VAL A 395 -18.93 -4.59 -25.08
N SER A 396 -19.99 -5.29 -25.45
CA SER A 396 -21.33 -4.71 -25.58
C SER A 396 -21.88 -4.21 -24.25
N HIS A 397 -21.69 -4.96 -23.16
CA HIS A 397 -22.07 -4.55 -21.81
C HIS A 397 -21.27 -3.31 -21.35
N LEU A 398 -19.95 -3.26 -21.66
CA LEU A 398 -19.16 -2.05 -21.38
C LEU A 398 -19.72 -0.83 -22.13
N LYS A 399 -20.02 -0.95 -23.41
CA LYS A 399 -20.63 0.13 -24.21
C LYS A 399 -21.93 0.62 -23.59
N GLU A 400 -22.80 -0.28 -23.16
CA GLU A 400 -24.05 0.05 -22.48
C GLU A 400 -23.82 0.83 -21.17
N LEU A 401 -22.88 0.36 -20.32
CA LEU A 401 -22.55 1.03 -19.06
C LEU A 401 -21.95 2.41 -19.27
N LEU A 402 -21.07 2.57 -20.27
CA LEU A 402 -20.44 3.85 -20.59
C LEU A 402 -21.45 4.87 -21.14
N ALA A 403 -22.42 4.42 -21.91
CA ALA A 403 -23.45 5.29 -22.50
C ALA A 403 -24.47 5.83 -21.47
N LYS A 404 -24.66 5.16 -20.33
CA LYS A 404 -25.59 5.63 -19.28
C LYS A 404 -25.09 6.94 -18.67
N ASP A 405 -26.01 7.86 -18.42
CA ASP A 405 -25.71 9.10 -17.69
C ASP A 405 -25.95 8.90 -16.19
N SER A 406 -25.03 8.17 -15.55
CA SER A 406 -25.07 7.80 -14.13
C SER A 406 -23.69 7.96 -13.49
N SER A 407 -23.65 8.14 -12.19
CA SER A 407 -22.39 8.26 -11.42
C SER A 407 -21.82 6.90 -10.99
N ASP A 408 -22.03 5.85 -11.76
CA ASP A 408 -21.63 4.49 -11.43
C ASP A 408 -20.10 4.32 -11.32
N VAL A 409 -19.70 3.28 -10.58
CA VAL A 409 -18.35 2.73 -10.62
C VAL A 409 -18.36 1.52 -11.57
N ILE A 410 -17.57 1.60 -12.63
CA ILE A 410 -17.47 0.56 -13.67
C ILE A 410 -16.07 -0.03 -13.62
N THR A 411 -15.96 -1.36 -13.60
CA THR A 411 -14.70 -2.06 -13.76
C THR A 411 -14.66 -2.81 -15.08
N ALA A 412 -13.55 -2.69 -15.81
CA ALA A 412 -13.33 -3.31 -17.11
C ALA A 412 -11.97 -4.03 -17.13
N MET A 413 -11.98 -5.36 -17.21
CA MET A 413 -10.78 -6.17 -17.32
C MET A 413 -10.30 -6.27 -18.77
N VAL A 414 -9.07 -5.81 -19.04
CA VAL A 414 -8.47 -5.82 -20.39
C VAL A 414 -8.47 -7.21 -21.03
N GLN A 415 -8.16 -8.24 -20.25
CA GLN A 415 -8.09 -9.62 -20.75
C GLN A 415 -9.42 -10.17 -21.30
N LYS A 416 -10.55 -9.72 -20.76
CA LYS A 416 -11.88 -10.13 -21.25
C LYS A 416 -12.25 -9.56 -22.62
N PHE A 417 -11.46 -8.58 -23.10
CA PHE A 417 -11.70 -7.87 -24.34
C PHE A 417 -10.70 -8.23 -25.45
N GLN A 418 -9.70 -9.09 -25.17
CA GLN A 418 -8.63 -9.43 -26.12
C GLN A 418 -9.10 -10.33 -27.28
N ASP A 419 -10.13 -11.15 -27.05
CA ASP A 419 -10.59 -12.14 -28.01
C ASP A 419 -11.53 -11.55 -29.11
N SER A 420 -11.86 -10.25 -29.02
CA SER A 420 -12.81 -9.57 -29.90
C SER A 420 -12.17 -8.39 -30.64
N ALA A 421 -11.01 -8.61 -31.29
CA ALA A 421 -10.23 -7.56 -31.97
C ALA A 421 -11.06 -6.74 -33.02
N ASP A 422 -12.07 -7.33 -33.62
CA ASP A 422 -12.93 -6.66 -34.62
C ASP A 422 -14.05 -5.79 -34.00
N ASP A 423 -14.35 -5.94 -32.71
CA ASP A 423 -15.43 -5.22 -32.00
C ASP A 423 -15.02 -3.90 -31.33
N PHE A 424 -13.76 -3.50 -31.42
CA PHE A 424 -13.25 -2.28 -30.78
C PHE A 424 -13.60 -0.97 -31.51
N ASN A 425 -14.51 -1.00 -32.47
CA ASN A 425 -15.05 0.24 -33.02
C ASN A 425 -16.08 0.84 -32.04
N PHE A 426 -15.60 1.74 -31.17
CA PHE A 426 -16.45 2.47 -30.23
C PHE A 426 -16.91 3.78 -30.88
N PRO A 427 -18.22 3.98 -31.08
CA PRO A 427 -18.73 5.30 -31.42
C PRO A 427 -18.59 6.23 -30.21
N LEU A 428 -18.87 7.50 -30.38
CA LEU A 428 -19.09 8.43 -29.27
C LEU A 428 -20.25 7.87 -28.41
N LEU A 429 -19.95 7.50 -27.16
CA LEU A 429 -20.92 6.95 -26.22
C LEU A 429 -21.36 7.98 -25.19
N ASN A 430 -20.44 8.81 -24.70
CA ASN A 430 -20.75 9.82 -23.70
C ASN A 430 -19.73 10.96 -23.80
N ASP A 431 -20.18 12.19 -23.92
CA ASP A 431 -19.36 13.39 -24.01
C ASP A 431 -19.24 14.16 -22.67
N SER A 432 -19.75 13.58 -21.59
CA SER A 432 -19.73 14.19 -20.26
C SER A 432 -18.31 14.46 -19.76
N HIS A 433 -18.11 15.64 -19.17
CA HIS A 433 -16.88 16.00 -18.45
C HIS A 433 -16.80 15.40 -17.05
N LYS A 434 -17.90 14.77 -16.57
CA LYS A 434 -17.99 14.13 -15.24
C LYS A 434 -17.74 12.62 -15.32
N ILE A 435 -16.80 12.21 -16.16
CA ILE A 435 -16.32 10.82 -16.25
C ILE A 435 -14.82 10.85 -15.99
N LEU A 436 -14.31 9.97 -15.11
CA LEU A 436 -12.90 9.79 -14.85
C LEU A 436 -12.48 8.36 -15.18
N VAL A 437 -11.45 8.20 -15.99
CA VAL A 437 -10.87 6.90 -16.32
C VAL A 437 -9.61 6.68 -15.48
N LEU A 438 -9.57 5.59 -14.74
CA LEU A 438 -8.46 5.15 -13.91
C LEU A 438 -7.86 3.89 -14.53
N ALA A 439 -6.61 3.97 -15.01
CA ALA A 439 -5.93 2.87 -15.70
C ALA A 439 -4.79 2.31 -14.83
N ASP A 440 -4.87 1.02 -14.47
CA ASP A 440 -3.78 0.31 -13.81
C ASP A 440 -2.78 -0.20 -14.86
N GLU A 441 -1.48 -0.06 -14.56
CA GLU A 441 -0.36 -0.48 -15.42
C GLU A 441 -0.48 0.00 -16.89
N ALA A 442 -0.76 1.29 -17.06
CA ALA A 442 -1.10 1.93 -18.33
C ALA A 442 -0.03 1.79 -19.45
N HIS A 443 1.18 1.34 -19.13
CA HIS A 443 2.29 1.18 -20.07
C HIS A 443 2.21 -0.09 -20.93
N ARG A 444 1.29 -1.01 -20.67
CA ARG A 444 1.18 -2.24 -21.45
C ARG A 444 0.65 -1.99 -22.85
N THR A 445 1.37 -2.44 -23.86
CA THR A 445 1.01 -2.31 -25.27
C THR A 445 -0.36 -2.91 -25.62
N GLN A 446 -0.84 -3.84 -24.82
CA GLN A 446 -2.16 -4.47 -24.95
C GLN A 446 -3.32 -3.51 -24.60
N HIS A 447 -3.05 -2.40 -23.90
CA HIS A 447 -4.02 -1.35 -23.63
C HIS A 447 -4.26 -0.42 -24.84
N GLY A 448 -3.42 -0.47 -25.88
CA GLY A 448 -3.47 0.47 -26.99
C GLY A 448 -4.82 0.53 -27.71
N THR A 449 -5.38 -0.62 -28.09
CA THR A 449 -6.68 -0.68 -28.78
C THR A 449 -7.85 -0.31 -27.88
N LEU A 450 -7.91 -0.85 -26.66
CA LEU A 450 -8.95 -0.49 -25.69
C LEU A 450 -8.83 0.96 -25.25
N ALA A 451 -7.62 1.48 -25.04
CA ALA A 451 -7.40 2.88 -24.69
C ALA A 451 -7.82 3.83 -25.82
N MET A 452 -7.55 3.49 -27.08
CA MET A 452 -8.03 4.25 -28.23
C MET A 452 -9.56 4.20 -28.36
N ALA A 453 -10.17 3.03 -28.16
CA ALA A 453 -11.61 2.85 -28.18
C ALA A 453 -12.32 3.70 -27.10
N ILE A 454 -11.79 3.68 -25.87
CA ILE A 454 -12.30 4.51 -24.76
C ILE A 454 -12.08 6.00 -25.03
N ASN A 455 -10.99 6.39 -25.69
CA ASN A 455 -10.78 7.77 -26.10
C ASN A 455 -11.83 8.26 -27.11
N ALA A 456 -12.18 7.42 -28.06
CA ALA A 456 -13.21 7.74 -29.04
C ALA A 456 -14.60 7.79 -28.39
N ALA A 457 -14.88 6.86 -27.47
CA ALA A 457 -16.14 6.77 -26.75
C ALA A 457 -16.36 7.90 -25.74
N LEU A 458 -15.29 8.37 -25.07
CA LEU A 458 -15.32 9.32 -23.96
C LEU A 458 -14.33 10.47 -24.20
N PRO A 459 -14.54 11.33 -25.17
CA PRO A 459 -13.53 12.33 -25.61
C PRO A 459 -13.19 13.37 -24.55
N ASN A 460 -14.09 13.66 -23.61
CA ASN A 460 -13.94 14.68 -22.59
C ASN A 460 -13.49 14.12 -21.21
N ALA A 461 -13.40 12.80 -21.06
CA ALA A 461 -13.02 12.17 -19.81
C ALA A 461 -11.53 12.30 -19.53
N PRO A 462 -11.11 12.92 -18.40
CA PRO A 462 -9.72 12.88 -17.95
C PRO A 462 -9.32 11.45 -17.60
N LYS A 463 -8.01 11.18 -17.69
CA LYS A 463 -7.44 9.87 -17.43
C LYS A 463 -6.32 9.97 -16.42
N ILE A 464 -6.36 9.11 -15.42
CA ILE A 464 -5.28 8.94 -14.44
C ILE A 464 -4.65 7.57 -14.65
N ALA A 465 -3.38 7.56 -15.00
CA ALA A 465 -2.59 6.36 -15.13
C ALA A 465 -1.88 6.03 -13.81
N PHE A 466 -2.00 4.80 -13.35
CA PHE A 466 -1.21 4.25 -12.25
C PHE A 466 -0.17 3.29 -12.83
N THR A 467 1.10 3.51 -12.51
CA THR A 467 2.18 2.66 -13.04
C THR A 467 3.26 2.42 -11.99
N GLY A 468 3.85 1.22 -12.04
CA GLY A 468 5.00 0.84 -11.18
C GLY A 468 6.35 1.17 -11.78
N THR A 469 6.39 1.59 -13.04
CA THR A 469 7.62 1.84 -13.79
C THR A 469 7.61 3.22 -14.41
N PRO A 470 8.78 3.90 -14.51
CA PRO A 470 8.85 5.22 -15.13
C PRO A 470 8.54 5.14 -16.63
N LEU A 471 7.90 6.18 -17.13
CA LEU A 471 7.52 6.29 -18.55
C LEU A 471 8.62 6.97 -19.39
N ILE A 472 9.88 6.65 -19.16
CA ILE A 472 11.05 7.39 -19.64
C ILE A 472 11.15 7.44 -21.18
N LYS A 473 10.68 6.43 -21.90
CA LYS A 473 10.83 6.31 -23.36
C LYS A 473 9.54 6.49 -24.19
N SER A 474 8.38 6.61 -23.57
CA SER A 474 7.13 6.76 -24.33
C SER A 474 6.56 8.18 -24.26
N MET A 475 7.03 9.08 -25.12
CA MET A 475 6.36 10.37 -25.41
C MET A 475 4.84 10.19 -25.69
N LYS A 476 4.42 9.02 -26.17
CA LYS A 476 3.02 8.69 -26.43
C LYS A 476 2.17 8.67 -25.15
N THR A 477 2.69 8.13 -24.04
CA THR A 477 1.91 8.01 -22.79
C THR A 477 1.74 9.37 -22.10
N ASN A 478 2.77 10.22 -22.06
CA ASN A 478 2.65 11.60 -21.57
C ASN A 478 1.71 12.43 -22.44
N ASN A 479 1.66 12.17 -23.75
CA ASN A 479 0.71 12.84 -24.65
C ASN A 479 -0.73 12.39 -24.41
N GLU A 480 -0.96 11.16 -23.93
CA GLU A 480 -2.28 10.61 -23.71
C GLU A 480 -2.85 10.93 -22.32
N PHE A 481 -2.04 10.77 -21.25
CA PHE A 481 -2.49 10.93 -19.86
C PHE A 481 -2.17 12.31 -19.28
N GLY A 482 -1.11 12.97 -19.69
CA GLY A 482 -0.62 14.22 -19.12
C GLY A 482 0.65 14.05 -18.29
N SER A 483 1.03 15.10 -17.54
CA SER A 483 2.25 15.11 -16.70
C SER A 483 2.08 14.28 -15.43
N TYR A 484 3.19 13.99 -14.76
CA TYR A 484 3.17 13.34 -13.46
C TYR A 484 2.37 14.15 -12.43
N ILE A 485 1.51 13.47 -11.68
CA ILE A 485 0.77 14.00 -10.53
C ILE A 485 1.60 13.78 -9.27
N ASP A 486 2.08 12.56 -9.11
CA ASP A 486 2.90 12.16 -7.97
C ASP A 486 3.90 11.06 -8.35
N THR A 487 5.04 11.05 -7.65
CA THR A 487 6.09 10.06 -7.85
C THR A 487 6.51 9.45 -6.50
N TYR A 488 6.72 8.14 -6.50
CA TYR A 488 7.28 7.38 -5.39
C TYR A 488 8.21 6.32 -5.95
N THR A 489 9.51 6.58 -5.85
CA THR A 489 10.56 5.80 -6.52
C THR A 489 10.87 4.49 -5.79
N ILE A 490 11.62 3.59 -6.47
CA ILE A 490 12.13 2.35 -5.87
C ILE A 490 13.01 2.67 -4.66
N GLU A 491 13.88 3.68 -4.79
CA GLU A 491 14.78 4.11 -3.73
C GLU A 491 14.00 4.55 -2.48
N GLN A 492 13.00 5.42 -2.64
CA GLN A 492 12.11 5.84 -1.56
C GLN A 492 11.40 4.64 -0.91
N ALA A 493 10.93 3.69 -1.72
CA ALA A 493 10.26 2.51 -1.22
C ALA A 493 11.17 1.58 -0.39
N VAL A 494 12.44 1.49 -0.76
CA VAL A 494 13.45 0.73 0.01
C VAL A 494 13.79 1.47 1.30
N GLN A 495 14.00 2.79 1.24
CA GLN A 495 14.26 3.62 2.44
C GLN A 495 13.10 3.59 3.44
N ASP A 496 11.87 3.45 2.95
CA ASP A 496 10.66 3.36 3.78
C ASP A 496 10.40 1.93 4.29
N GLY A 497 11.18 0.94 3.87
CA GLY A 497 10.92 -0.45 4.19
C GLY A 497 9.63 -1.00 3.54
N ALA A 498 9.08 -0.30 2.54
CA ALA A 498 7.92 -0.76 1.78
C ALA A 498 8.28 -1.90 0.81
N THR A 499 9.54 -1.89 0.36
CA THR A 499 10.18 -2.94 -0.42
C THR A 499 11.59 -3.18 0.11
N ILE A 500 12.21 -4.30 -0.30
CA ILE A 500 13.59 -4.60 0.06
C ILE A 500 14.54 -4.31 -1.11
N GLN A 501 15.82 -4.13 -0.79
CA GLN A 501 16.86 -3.96 -1.79
C GLN A 501 16.96 -5.21 -2.69
N ILE A 502 17.21 -4.98 -3.98
CA ILE A 502 17.46 -6.04 -4.95
C ILE A 502 18.97 -6.05 -5.27
N LEU A 503 19.56 -7.21 -5.16
CA LEU A 503 20.93 -7.46 -5.64
C LEU A 503 20.87 -8.16 -6.98
N TYR A 504 21.58 -7.62 -7.96
CA TYR A 504 21.74 -8.22 -9.27
C TYR A 504 23.11 -8.84 -9.40
N GLU A 505 23.15 -10.08 -9.88
CA GLU A 505 24.34 -10.84 -10.18
C GLU A 505 24.25 -11.40 -11.61
N GLY A 506 25.07 -10.84 -12.51
CA GLY A 506 25.28 -11.44 -13.83
C GLY A 506 26.20 -12.65 -13.69
N ARG A 507 25.72 -13.84 -14.05
CA ARG A 507 26.52 -15.04 -14.15
C ARG A 507 26.77 -15.36 -15.61
N GLU A 508 27.98 -15.17 -16.05
CA GLU A 508 28.46 -15.91 -17.19
C GLU A 508 28.47 -17.40 -16.76
N ALA A 509 27.41 -18.13 -17.07
CA ALA A 509 27.66 -19.54 -17.32
C ALA A 509 28.77 -19.49 -18.34
N HIS A 510 29.86 -20.27 -18.22
CA HIS A 510 30.92 -20.38 -19.26
C HIS A 510 30.33 -20.82 -20.60
N VAL A 511 29.22 -20.25 -20.98
CA VAL A 511 28.31 -20.37 -22.07
C VAL A 511 27.86 -18.96 -22.46
N GLY A 512 28.84 -18.05 -22.53
CA GLY A 512 28.61 -16.66 -22.86
C GLY A 512 27.99 -16.50 -24.22
N VAL A 513 26.82 -15.87 -24.25
CA VAL A 513 26.24 -15.35 -25.50
C VAL A 513 26.88 -13.99 -25.84
N THR A 514 27.73 -13.48 -24.97
CA THR A 514 28.51 -12.23 -25.14
C THR A 514 29.98 -12.56 -25.28
N GLY A 515 30.46 -12.59 -26.53
CA GLY A 515 31.89 -12.75 -26.89
C GLY A 515 32.21 -13.82 -27.89
N ASP A 516 31.57 -14.97 -27.83
CA ASP A 516 31.67 -15.99 -28.87
C ASP A 516 30.59 -15.81 -29.92
N SER A 517 30.88 -16.07 -31.19
CA SER A 517 29.86 -15.99 -32.23
C SER A 517 28.74 -16.99 -31.90
N LEU A 518 27.50 -16.64 -32.17
CA LEU A 518 26.34 -17.55 -32.01
C LEU A 518 26.54 -18.87 -32.77
N ASP A 519 27.33 -18.85 -33.82
CA ASP A 519 27.67 -20.01 -34.61
C ASP A 519 28.65 -20.92 -33.87
N SER A 520 29.67 -20.39 -33.19
CA SER A 520 30.61 -21.21 -32.41
C SER A 520 29.91 -21.88 -31.21
N LEU A 521 28.98 -21.18 -30.56
CA LEU A 521 28.18 -21.75 -29.49
C LEU A 521 27.16 -22.78 -30.01
N PHE A 522 26.58 -22.53 -31.18
CA PHE A 522 25.73 -23.52 -31.83
C PHE A 522 26.51 -24.82 -32.16
N ASP A 523 27.70 -24.69 -32.67
CA ASP A 523 28.58 -25.82 -33.00
C ASP A 523 29.08 -26.53 -31.72
N GLU A 524 29.35 -25.84 -30.63
CA GLU A 524 29.68 -26.45 -29.34
C GLU A 524 28.55 -27.35 -28.82
N TYR A 525 27.28 -26.90 -28.92
CA TYR A 525 26.14 -27.64 -28.38
C TYR A 525 25.49 -28.64 -29.34
N PHE A 526 25.67 -28.48 -30.63
CA PHE A 526 25.02 -29.27 -31.66
C PHE A 526 26.00 -29.83 -32.71
N GLY A 527 27.31 -29.64 -32.52
CA GLY A 527 28.33 -30.11 -33.46
C GLY A 527 28.43 -31.63 -33.57
N ASP A 528 27.89 -32.36 -32.61
CA ASP A 528 27.78 -33.83 -32.63
C ASP A 528 26.56 -34.32 -33.43
N ARG A 529 25.70 -33.43 -33.94
CA ARG A 529 24.54 -33.75 -34.75
C ARG A 529 24.87 -33.72 -36.25
N THR A 530 24.06 -34.43 -37.02
CA THR A 530 24.21 -34.40 -38.49
C THR A 530 23.86 -33.00 -39.04
N ASP A 531 24.42 -32.66 -40.23
CA ASP A 531 24.15 -31.38 -40.90
C ASP A 531 22.65 -31.17 -41.15
N GLU A 532 21.89 -32.23 -41.42
CA GLU A 532 20.45 -32.20 -41.63
C GLU A 532 19.70 -31.88 -40.32
N GLU A 533 20.11 -32.47 -39.18
CA GLU A 533 19.57 -32.18 -37.86
C GLU A 533 19.90 -30.75 -37.41
N GLN A 534 21.13 -30.30 -37.64
CA GLN A 534 21.54 -28.91 -37.34
C GLN A 534 20.73 -27.92 -38.17
N ALA A 535 20.53 -28.16 -39.47
CA ALA A 535 19.71 -27.33 -40.34
C ALA A 535 18.22 -27.29 -39.89
N ALA A 536 17.68 -28.42 -39.45
CA ALA A 536 16.34 -28.52 -38.93
C ALA A 536 16.18 -27.73 -37.61
N ILE A 537 17.17 -27.79 -36.72
CA ILE A 537 17.22 -27.04 -35.45
C ILE A 537 17.30 -25.53 -35.74
N ARG A 538 18.19 -25.09 -36.62
CA ARG A 538 18.33 -23.69 -37.06
C ARG A 538 17.03 -23.16 -37.67
N LYS A 539 16.37 -23.95 -38.49
CA LYS A 539 15.07 -23.59 -39.11
C LYS A 539 13.93 -23.48 -38.09
N LYS A 540 13.89 -24.38 -37.11
CA LYS A 540 12.81 -24.44 -36.11
C LYS A 540 12.93 -23.37 -35.02
N PHE A 541 14.14 -23.06 -34.57
CA PHE A 541 14.36 -22.23 -33.36
C PHE A 541 15.17 -20.94 -33.60
N GLY A 542 15.87 -20.81 -34.72
CA GLY A 542 16.94 -19.81 -34.90
C GLY A 542 18.15 -20.09 -34.01
N ASN A 543 19.32 -19.55 -34.32
CA ASN A 543 20.57 -19.89 -33.62
C ASN A 543 20.50 -19.58 -32.10
N LYS A 544 20.02 -18.40 -31.71
CA LYS A 544 19.98 -17.98 -30.29
C LYS A 544 18.98 -18.78 -29.45
N ALA A 545 17.79 -19.02 -29.97
CA ALA A 545 16.76 -19.80 -29.26
C ALA A 545 17.16 -21.28 -29.13
N ALA A 546 17.88 -21.85 -30.12
CA ALA A 546 18.41 -23.19 -30.05
C ALA A 546 19.46 -23.34 -28.96
N VAL A 547 20.42 -22.40 -28.89
CA VAL A 547 21.47 -22.38 -27.84
C VAL A 547 20.83 -22.27 -26.43
N LEU A 548 19.88 -21.39 -26.24
CA LEU A 548 19.19 -21.24 -24.95
C LEU A 548 18.37 -22.48 -24.53
N SER A 549 17.97 -23.31 -25.49
CA SER A 549 17.22 -24.56 -25.27
C SER A 549 18.09 -25.80 -25.32
N ALA A 550 19.42 -25.67 -25.45
CA ALA A 550 20.33 -26.80 -25.52
C ALA A 550 20.37 -27.57 -24.19
N PRO A 551 20.08 -28.88 -24.14
CA PRO A 551 19.98 -29.65 -22.90
C PRO A 551 21.25 -29.59 -22.04
N GLN A 552 22.43 -29.65 -22.67
CA GLN A 552 23.72 -29.57 -21.97
C GLN A 552 23.92 -28.22 -21.27
N ARG A 553 23.53 -27.12 -21.93
CA ARG A 553 23.56 -25.77 -21.34
C ARG A 553 22.61 -25.69 -20.15
N ILE A 554 21.34 -26.08 -20.32
CA ILE A 554 20.34 -26.09 -19.28
C ILE A 554 20.82 -26.88 -18.07
N ARG A 555 21.44 -28.05 -18.29
CA ARG A 555 21.99 -28.87 -17.22
C ARG A 555 23.07 -28.13 -16.41
N ARG A 556 24.01 -27.44 -17.08
CA ARG A 556 25.05 -26.62 -16.42
C ARG A 556 24.42 -25.49 -15.58
N VAL A 557 23.45 -24.78 -16.16
CA VAL A 557 22.72 -23.73 -15.46
C VAL A 557 21.98 -24.30 -14.25
N CYS A 558 21.31 -25.45 -14.36
CA CYS A 558 20.63 -26.09 -13.23
C CYS A 558 21.60 -26.43 -12.09
N ILE A 559 22.81 -26.95 -12.41
CA ILE A 559 23.83 -27.24 -11.39
C ILE A 559 24.23 -25.98 -10.64
N ASP A 560 24.46 -24.88 -11.34
CA ASP A 560 24.82 -23.61 -10.72
C ASP A 560 23.66 -23.02 -9.89
N ILE A 561 22.42 -23.06 -10.40
CA ILE A 561 21.21 -22.70 -9.65
C ILE A 561 21.10 -23.49 -8.35
N LEU A 562 21.28 -24.82 -8.42
CA LEU A 562 21.17 -25.68 -7.24
C LEU A 562 22.24 -25.40 -6.20
N LYS A 563 23.48 -25.14 -6.63
CA LYS A 563 24.56 -24.74 -5.75
C LYS A 563 24.20 -23.44 -5.04
N HIS A 564 23.86 -22.38 -5.77
CA HIS A 564 23.52 -21.08 -5.20
C HIS A 564 22.30 -21.19 -4.27
N TYR A 565 21.25 -21.92 -4.67
CA TYR A 565 20.04 -22.06 -3.88
C TYR A 565 20.31 -22.77 -2.54
N ARG A 566 21.05 -23.90 -2.57
CA ARG A 566 21.37 -24.69 -1.37
C ARG A 566 22.31 -23.95 -0.42
N GLU A 567 23.21 -23.12 -0.94
CA GLU A 567 24.19 -22.39 -0.11
C GLU A 567 23.59 -21.08 0.49
N HIS A 568 22.76 -20.36 -0.26
CA HIS A 568 22.39 -18.98 0.09
C HIS A 568 20.89 -18.73 0.35
N ILE A 569 19.99 -19.53 -0.21
CA ILE A 569 18.54 -19.26 -0.18
C ILE A 569 17.80 -20.26 0.72
N GLN A 570 17.98 -21.53 0.48
CA GLN A 570 17.29 -22.62 1.20
C GLN A 570 17.55 -22.59 2.73
N PRO A 571 18.77 -22.35 3.23
CA PRO A 571 19.04 -22.30 4.67
C PRO A 571 18.25 -21.21 5.40
N ASN A 572 17.85 -20.15 4.68
CA ASN A 572 17.06 -19.04 5.21
C ASN A 572 15.55 -19.30 5.09
N GLY A 573 15.12 -20.46 4.58
CA GLY A 573 13.72 -20.84 4.44
C GLY A 573 12.98 -20.22 3.26
N PHE A 574 13.70 -19.65 2.28
CA PHE A 574 13.11 -18.98 1.11
C PHE A 574 13.08 -19.87 -0.14
N LYS A 575 12.30 -19.41 -1.11
CA LYS A 575 12.00 -20.11 -2.37
C LYS A 575 12.48 -19.31 -3.58
N ALA A 576 12.47 -19.96 -4.75
CA ALA A 576 13.04 -19.43 -5.97
C ALA A 576 12.09 -19.49 -7.16
N MET A 577 12.30 -18.61 -8.13
CA MET A 577 11.66 -18.67 -9.44
C MET A 577 12.73 -18.82 -10.53
N ILE A 578 12.45 -19.62 -11.56
CA ILE A 578 13.28 -19.77 -12.76
C ILE A 578 12.48 -19.28 -13.96
N VAL A 579 13.00 -18.29 -14.66
CA VAL A 579 12.35 -17.66 -15.82
C VAL A 579 13.06 -18.11 -17.09
N THR A 580 12.34 -18.79 -17.95
CA THR A 580 12.90 -19.47 -19.12
C THR A 580 12.49 -18.82 -20.44
N ALA A 581 13.32 -18.99 -21.47
CA ALA A 581 13.11 -18.39 -22.79
C ALA A 581 11.88 -18.95 -23.54
N SER A 582 11.49 -20.21 -23.31
CA SER A 582 10.37 -20.85 -23.98
C SER A 582 9.67 -21.87 -23.08
N ARG A 583 8.46 -22.30 -23.47
CA ARG A 583 7.72 -23.36 -22.78
C ARG A 583 8.50 -24.70 -22.85
N HIS A 584 9.16 -24.94 -23.95
CA HIS A 584 10.03 -26.11 -24.14
C HIS A 584 11.21 -26.08 -23.16
N ALA A 585 11.89 -24.91 -23.02
CA ALA A 585 12.96 -24.76 -22.05
C ALA A 585 12.44 -24.97 -20.62
N ALA A 586 11.25 -24.47 -20.27
CA ALA A 586 10.67 -24.65 -18.92
C ALA A 586 10.52 -26.16 -18.57
N VAL A 587 10.06 -26.97 -19.51
CA VAL A 587 9.95 -28.41 -19.31
C VAL A 587 11.33 -29.08 -19.21
N LEU A 588 12.30 -28.67 -20.04
CA LEU A 588 13.67 -29.16 -19.93
C LEU A 588 14.32 -28.81 -18.60
N TYR A 589 14.10 -27.59 -18.08
CA TYR A 589 14.56 -27.22 -16.75
C TYR A 589 13.99 -28.16 -15.69
N LYS A 590 12.69 -28.49 -15.78
CA LYS A 590 12.05 -29.43 -14.85
C LYS A 590 12.68 -30.81 -14.93
N GLU A 591 12.83 -31.35 -16.14
CA GLU A 591 13.45 -32.64 -16.37
C GLU A 591 14.88 -32.69 -15.80
N MET A 592 15.71 -31.66 -16.06
CA MET A 592 17.06 -31.57 -15.52
C MET A 592 17.10 -31.39 -14.00
N MET A 593 16.19 -30.61 -13.42
CA MET A 593 16.10 -30.45 -11.97
C MET A 593 15.75 -31.78 -11.29
N ASP A 594 14.84 -32.57 -11.89
CA ASP A 594 14.46 -33.88 -11.36
C ASP A 594 15.62 -34.88 -11.49
N GLU A 595 16.35 -34.91 -12.63
CA GLU A 595 17.54 -35.74 -12.82
C GLU A 595 18.65 -35.42 -11.80
N LEU A 596 18.78 -34.14 -11.42
CA LEU A 596 19.78 -33.65 -10.45
C LEU A 596 19.33 -33.76 -8.99
N GLU A 597 18.23 -34.46 -8.72
CA GLU A 597 17.63 -34.60 -7.37
C GLU A 597 17.48 -33.23 -6.67
N ALA A 598 16.96 -32.24 -7.40
CA ALA A 598 16.70 -30.91 -6.88
C ALA A 598 15.53 -30.96 -5.87
N PRO A 599 15.44 -29.96 -4.97
CA PRO A 599 14.22 -29.72 -4.22
C PRO A 599 13.00 -29.58 -5.13
N GLU A 600 11.81 -29.90 -4.60
CA GLU A 600 10.56 -29.92 -5.35
C GLU A 600 10.35 -28.69 -6.24
N SER A 601 10.01 -28.90 -7.49
CA SER A 601 9.79 -27.84 -8.47
C SER A 601 8.49 -28.06 -9.25
N ALA A 602 7.86 -26.97 -9.70
CA ALA A 602 6.64 -26.99 -10.51
C ALA A 602 6.79 -26.08 -11.73
N VAL A 603 6.24 -26.52 -12.87
CA VAL A 603 6.20 -25.74 -14.11
C VAL A 603 4.82 -25.09 -14.24
N ILE A 604 4.80 -23.78 -14.47
CA ILE A 604 3.61 -22.98 -14.71
C ILE A 604 3.73 -22.29 -16.07
N ILE A 605 3.05 -22.84 -17.07
CA ILE A 605 3.07 -22.35 -18.46
C ILE A 605 1.64 -22.29 -19.02
N SER A 606 1.41 -21.38 -19.98
CA SER A 606 0.13 -21.28 -20.68
C SER A 606 -0.09 -22.45 -21.64
N GLY A 607 -1.33 -22.94 -21.73
CA GLY A 607 -1.75 -23.89 -22.78
C GLY A 607 -1.97 -23.21 -24.12
N ASP A 608 -1.88 -24.02 -25.20
CA ASP A 608 -2.24 -23.65 -26.56
C ASP A 608 -3.12 -24.74 -27.15
N HIS A 609 -4.01 -24.41 -28.08
CA HIS A 609 -4.93 -25.36 -28.70
C HIS A 609 -4.25 -26.52 -29.47
N ASN A 610 -3.00 -26.30 -29.90
CA ASN A 610 -2.19 -27.30 -30.66
C ASN A 610 -1.04 -27.86 -29.82
N ASP A 611 -1.15 -27.92 -28.50
CA ASP A 611 -0.05 -28.38 -27.65
C ASP A 611 0.30 -29.86 -27.87
N GLU A 612 1.60 -30.14 -27.92
CA GLU A 612 2.14 -31.47 -27.81
C GLU A 612 1.75 -32.12 -26.49
N LYS A 613 1.52 -33.42 -26.44
CA LYS A 613 1.10 -34.16 -25.21
C LYS A 613 2.00 -33.90 -24.00
N ARG A 614 3.32 -33.64 -24.22
CA ARG A 614 4.28 -33.34 -23.16
C ARG A 614 3.98 -32.08 -22.37
N PHE A 615 3.19 -31.13 -22.92
CA PHE A 615 2.81 -29.91 -22.23
C PHE A 615 1.53 -30.05 -21.41
N TRP A 616 0.69 -31.05 -21.70
CA TRP A 616 -0.63 -31.18 -21.08
C TRP A 616 -0.57 -31.28 -19.54
N GLU A 617 0.48 -31.96 -19.04
CA GLU A 617 0.68 -32.07 -17.60
C GLU A 617 0.95 -30.72 -16.91
N TYR A 618 1.50 -29.74 -17.64
CA TYR A 618 1.97 -28.46 -17.15
C TYR A 618 1.05 -27.29 -17.50
N THR A 619 -0.14 -27.54 -18.08
CA THR A 619 -1.07 -26.50 -18.53
C THR A 619 -2.43 -26.54 -17.83
N ASP A 620 -2.62 -27.45 -16.85
CA ASP A 620 -3.85 -27.56 -16.07
C ASP A 620 -4.00 -26.37 -15.10
N GLY A 621 -5.03 -25.58 -15.31
CA GLY A 621 -5.32 -24.39 -14.49
C GLY A 621 -5.68 -24.67 -13.03
N GLN A 622 -6.24 -25.86 -12.70
CA GLN A 622 -6.52 -26.24 -11.30
C GLN A 622 -5.23 -26.64 -10.60
N LYS A 623 -4.38 -27.42 -11.27
CA LYS A 623 -3.06 -27.80 -10.77
C LYS A 623 -2.18 -26.56 -10.54
N HIS A 624 -2.24 -25.57 -11.45
CA HIS A 624 -1.55 -24.30 -11.29
C HIS A 624 -1.97 -23.56 -10.00
N LYS A 625 -3.27 -23.45 -9.75
CA LYS A 625 -3.78 -22.79 -8.53
C LYS A 625 -3.26 -23.48 -7.27
N GLN A 626 -3.29 -24.79 -7.22
CA GLN A 626 -2.78 -25.58 -6.10
C GLN A 626 -1.26 -25.39 -5.89
N GLN A 627 -0.49 -25.42 -6.97
CA GLN A 627 0.95 -25.24 -6.93
C GLN A 627 1.34 -23.82 -6.51
N ILE A 628 0.61 -22.81 -7.00
CA ILE A 628 0.81 -21.41 -6.62
C ILE A 628 0.54 -21.22 -5.12
N GLU A 629 -0.55 -21.78 -4.59
CA GLU A 629 -0.86 -21.69 -3.17
C GLU A 629 0.14 -22.49 -2.31
N ALA A 630 0.59 -23.66 -2.78
CA ALA A 630 1.66 -24.41 -2.13
C ALA A 630 2.99 -23.62 -2.10
N PHE A 631 3.32 -22.92 -3.18
CA PHE A 631 4.53 -22.11 -3.23
C PHE A 631 4.52 -20.94 -2.26
N LYS A 632 3.37 -20.33 -2.01
CA LYS A 632 3.23 -19.21 -1.05
C LYS A 632 3.43 -19.63 0.41
N LYS A 633 3.24 -20.92 0.74
CA LYS A 633 3.44 -21.41 2.10
C LYS A 633 4.93 -21.40 2.50
N PRO A 634 5.26 -21.29 3.79
CA PRO A 634 6.63 -21.46 4.28
C PRO A 634 7.28 -22.75 3.80
N LEU A 635 8.59 -22.74 3.61
CA LEU A 635 9.35 -23.94 3.20
C LEU A 635 9.37 -24.96 4.32
N GLY A 636 9.06 -26.23 4.01
CA GLY A 636 9.06 -27.34 4.95
C GLY A 636 7.99 -28.39 4.65
N HIS A 637 7.80 -29.35 5.56
CA HIS A 637 6.91 -30.51 5.39
C HIS A 637 5.77 -30.59 6.43
N GLY A 638 5.55 -29.52 7.22
CA GLY A 638 4.42 -29.43 8.16
C GLY A 638 3.09 -29.10 7.45
N GLU A 639 1.97 -29.24 8.14
CA GLU A 639 0.61 -29.00 7.61
C GLU A 639 0.43 -27.61 6.98
N SER A 640 1.06 -26.57 7.56
CA SER A 640 1.04 -25.21 7.05
C SER A 640 2.24 -24.86 6.15
N GLN A 641 3.07 -25.83 5.79
CA GLN A 641 4.29 -25.69 5.02
C GLN A 641 4.18 -26.39 3.66
N SER A 642 5.17 -26.19 2.79
CA SER A 642 5.27 -26.89 1.52
C SER A 642 6.72 -27.07 1.10
N GLY A 643 7.08 -28.28 0.65
CA GLY A 643 8.38 -28.59 0.09
C GLY A 643 8.66 -27.97 -1.29
N LEU A 644 7.61 -27.45 -1.95
CA LEU A 644 7.74 -26.81 -3.27
C LEU A 644 8.65 -25.59 -3.20
N SER A 645 9.85 -25.73 -3.74
CA SER A 645 10.96 -24.77 -3.61
C SER A 645 11.12 -23.89 -4.83
N PHE A 646 10.77 -24.40 -6.02
CA PHE A 646 10.96 -23.70 -7.30
C PHE A 646 9.67 -23.59 -8.10
N LEU A 647 9.41 -22.41 -8.68
CA LEU A 647 8.47 -22.24 -9.78
C LEU A 647 9.26 -21.97 -11.06
N ILE A 648 9.03 -22.79 -12.10
CA ILE A 648 9.64 -22.67 -13.41
C ILE A 648 8.60 -22.10 -14.37
N VAL A 649 8.85 -20.92 -14.91
CA VAL A 649 7.88 -20.15 -15.70
C VAL A 649 8.48 -19.63 -17.00
N LYS A 650 7.63 -19.31 -17.97
CA LYS A 650 8.02 -18.56 -19.17
C LYS A 650 7.59 -17.09 -19.07
N ASP A 651 6.30 -16.82 -19.07
CA ASP A 651 5.70 -15.48 -19.01
C ASP A 651 4.71 -15.36 -17.84
N MET A 652 4.08 -16.48 -17.46
CA MET A 652 3.13 -16.52 -16.35
C MET A 652 3.82 -16.14 -15.03
N LEU A 653 3.10 -15.49 -14.15
CA LEU A 653 3.56 -15.05 -12.82
C LEU A 653 4.66 -13.95 -12.82
N LEU A 654 5.19 -13.54 -13.97
CA LEU A 654 6.15 -12.42 -14.03
C LEU A 654 5.48 -11.09 -13.66
N THR A 655 4.17 -11.00 -13.85
CA THR A 655 3.37 -9.83 -13.53
C THR A 655 2.17 -10.23 -12.68
N GLY A 656 1.80 -9.39 -11.72
CA GLY A 656 0.61 -9.62 -10.87
C GLY A 656 0.77 -10.66 -9.76
N PHE A 657 1.80 -11.51 -9.80
CA PHE A 657 2.05 -12.53 -8.78
C PHE A 657 2.66 -11.93 -7.51
N ASP A 658 2.09 -12.28 -6.37
CA ASP A 658 2.59 -11.86 -5.06
C ASP A 658 2.94 -13.08 -4.21
N ALA A 659 4.25 -13.25 -3.96
CA ALA A 659 4.79 -14.31 -3.13
C ALA A 659 6.02 -13.80 -2.36
N PRO A 660 5.83 -13.22 -1.16
CA PRO A 660 6.91 -12.70 -0.34
C PRO A 660 8.01 -13.71 -0.04
N ILE A 661 7.67 -15.01 -0.02
CA ILE A 661 8.60 -16.12 0.18
C ILE A 661 9.63 -16.28 -0.95
N ALA A 662 9.35 -15.76 -2.17
CA ALA A 662 10.30 -15.80 -3.28
C ALA A 662 11.43 -14.79 -3.05
N GLN A 663 12.63 -15.26 -2.75
CA GLN A 663 13.81 -14.44 -2.49
C GLN A 663 14.72 -14.28 -3.70
N VAL A 664 14.81 -15.29 -4.55
CA VAL A 664 15.68 -15.26 -5.73
C VAL A 664 14.91 -15.55 -7.01
N MET A 665 15.31 -14.87 -8.05
CA MET A 665 14.84 -15.14 -9.42
C MET A 665 16.04 -15.39 -10.34
N TYR A 666 16.03 -16.53 -10.99
CA TYR A 666 17.01 -16.95 -11.98
C TYR A 666 16.48 -16.64 -13.36
N LEU A 667 17.14 -15.72 -14.07
CA LEU A 667 16.71 -15.24 -15.38
C LEU A 667 17.51 -15.89 -16.50
N ASP A 668 16.87 -16.70 -17.31
CA ASP A 668 17.43 -17.29 -18.54
C ASP A 668 16.55 -16.93 -19.75
N LYS A 669 16.26 -15.64 -19.88
CA LYS A 669 15.36 -15.11 -20.89
C LYS A 669 15.66 -13.65 -21.18
N LYS A 670 15.52 -13.26 -22.46
CA LYS A 670 15.54 -11.83 -22.82
C LYS A 670 14.35 -11.12 -22.19
N LEU A 671 14.65 -10.17 -21.33
CA LEU A 671 13.69 -9.23 -20.75
C LEU A 671 14.18 -7.81 -21.02
N GLN A 672 13.26 -6.90 -21.34
CA GLN A 672 13.59 -5.52 -21.69
C GLN A 672 12.59 -4.57 -21.05
N ASP A 673 13.02 -3.34 -20.79
CA ASP A 673 12.19 -2.23 -20.33
C ASP A 673 11.27 -2.59 -19.14
N HIS A 674 10.00 -2.29 -19.25
CA HIS A 674 9.00 -2.52 -18.20
C HIS A 674 8.86 -3.98 -17.77
N ASN A 675 9.02 -4.93 -18.70
CA ASN A 675 8.93 -6.36 -18.37
C ASN A 675 10.08 -6.79 -17.46
N LEU A 676 11.27 -6.26 -17.66
CA LEU A 676 12.44 -6.51 -16.82
C LEU A 676 12.18 -5.95 -15.41
N LEU A 677 11.83 -4.67 -15.28
CA LEU A 677 11.56 -4.03 -13.99
C LEU A 677 10.42 -4.69 -13.23
N GLN A 678 9.35 -5.11 -13.92
CA GLN A 678 8.22 -5.81 -13.29
C GLN A 678 8.61 -7.21 -12.81
N THR A 679 9.46 -7.89 -13.54
CA THR A 679 9.93 -9.23 -13.21
C THR A 679 10.84 -9.18 -11.98
N ILE A 680 11.83 -8.29 -11.95
CA ILE A 680 12.72 -8.13 -10.80
C ILE A 680 11.97 -7.69 -9.54
N ALA A 681 10.92 -6.89 -9.67
CA ALA A 681 10.10 -6.47 -8.55
C ALA A 681 9.26 -7.60 -7.90
N ARG A 682 9.36 -8.85 -8.37
CA ARG A 682 8.73 -10.01 -7.69
C ARG A 682 9.50 -10.42 -6.43
N VAL A 683 10.82 -10.24 -6.41
CA VAL A 683 11.68 -10.63 -5.29
C VAL A 683 11.91 -9.52 -4.28
N ASN A 684 11.44 -8.29 -4.54
CA ASN A 684 11.62 -7.16 -3.63
C ASN A 684 10.54 -7.04 -2.53
N ARG A 685 9.66 -8.04 -2.40
CA ARG A 685 8.61 -8.06 -1.38
C ARG A 685 9.19 -8.32 -0.01
N THR A 686 8.69 -7.57 0.97
CA THR A 686 9.07 -7.74 2.38
C THR A 686 8.53 -9.06 2.92
N SER A 687 9.33 -9.74 3.73
CA SER A 687 8.94 -10.94 4.49
C SER A 687 9.81 -11.01 5.74
N LYS A 688 9.34 -11.74 6.77
CA LYS A 688 10.10 -11.94 8.00
C LYS A 688 11.49 -12.54 7.67
N ASN A 689 12.55 -11.94 8.17
CA ASN A 689 13.95 -12.33 7.95
C ASN A 689 14.43 -12.23 6.49
N LYS A 690 13.70 -11.53 5.62
CA LYS A 690 14.10 -11.28 4.23
C LYS A 690 14.63 -9.86 4.10
N PHE A 691 15.94 -9.71 4.02
CA PHE A 691 16.61 -8.41 3.95
C PHE A 691 16.89 -7.95 2.53
N LYS A 692 17.03 -8.90 1.59
CA LYS A 692 17.38 -8.64 0.19
C LYS A 692 16.68 -9.62 -0.74
N GLY A 693 16.38 -9.16 -1.96
CA GLY A 693 16.00 -10.00 -3.10
C GLY A 693 17.19 -10.20 -4.03
N TYR A 694 17.25 -11.31 -4.72
CA TYR A 694 18.35 -11.64 -5.63
C TYR A 694 17.84 -11.87 -7.05
N ILE A 695 18.52 -11.27 -8.01
CA ILE A 695 18.38 -11.57 -9.44
C ILE A 695 19.69 -12.18 -9.90
N VAL A 696 19.62 -13.42 -10.36
CA VAL A 696 20.76 -14.13 -10.94
C VAL A 696 20.49 -14.29 -12.43
N ASP A 697 21.29 -13.65 -13.25
CA ASP A 697 21.07 -13.52 -14.69
C ASP A 697 22.04 -14.41 -15.49
N TYR A 698 21.49 -15.34 -16.26
CA TYR A 698 22.20 -16.23 -17.20
C TYR A 698 22.05 -15.81 -18.66
N TYR A 699 21.30 -14.73 -18.93
CA TYR A 699 21.04 -14.25 -20.29
C TYR A 699 21.96 -13.09 -20.71
N GLY A 700 22.47 -12.31 -19.75
CA GLY A 700 23.23 -11.10 -19.99
C GLY A 700 22.33 -9.86 -20.12
N LEU A 701 21.61 -9.51 -19.05
CA LEU A 701 20.64 -8.41 -19.02
C LEU A 701 21.24 -7.09 -18.49
N SER A 702 22.54 -7.03 -18.15
CA SER A 702 23.20 -5.88 -17.53
C SER A 702 22.96 -4.57 -18.31
N ASP A 703 23.12 -4.62 -19.63
CA ASP A 703 22.95 -3.46 -20.49
C ASP A 703 21.49 -2.96 -20.50
N TYR A 704 20.53 -3.90 -20.51
CA TYR A 704 19.10 -3.58 -20.45
C TYR A 704 18.67 -3.01 -19.09
N LEU A 705 19.37 -3.38 -18.01
CA LEU A 705 19.12 -2.80 -16.67
C LEU A 705 19.62 -1.35 -16.59
N THR A 706 20.75 -1.05 -17.21
CA THR A 706 21.30 0.30 -17.26
C THR A 706 20.42 1.25 -18.08
N GLU A 707 19.73 0.71 -19.09
CA GLU A 707 18.82 1.48 -19.95
C GLU A 707 17.40 1.63 -19.38
N ALA A 708 16.95 0.72 -18.51
CA ALA A 708 15.61 0.70 -17.93
C ALA A 708 15.52 1.51 -16.63
#